data_db7691d8cc7c6faed253b33f8c6ad952
#
_entry.id   db7691d8cc7c6faed253b33f8c6ad952
#
_cell.length_a   1.000
_cell.length_b   1.000
_cell.length_c   1.000
_cell.angle_alpha   90.00
_cell.angle_beta   90.00
_cell.angle_gamma   90.00
#
_symmetry.space_group_name_H-M   'P 1'
#
loop_
_entity.id
_entity.type
_entity.pdbx_description
1 polymer ?
#
loop_
_entity_poly.entity_id
_entity_poly.type
_entity_poly.pdbx_seq_one_letter_code
_entity_poly.pdbx_strand_id
1 'polypeptide(L)'
;MDTKDIKQLDNIIKELGRKRLGYCIHSTRSFVSAHPYMMYDDELENIERDYNLMLEYMKRGFNDPQRKDIYSKLLARLYNFVSNLRIAYMAQNISFYTEATRKSVNQSFSEERIKTALETFVTDVAMLSLEPEPARTEKSKEIYRRHNDFIQALFGYIIVSRQWTDNERDFFEGILLSPATDIIDAQLITSAIMLATMNNMDINKFHVLVNVYKKTTDSKLRQRALVGWVFALSAGPRLHPQMREMVASVLEGNGVANEIADLQKQIIFCMNAEQDNNTIQRDIMPELMKNNNLNITRFGITEKEDDPMNDIFDPGASDRAMEKMEESFQKMMNMQKAGSDIYFGGFSQMKRFPFFYHAANWFCPFYLEHPEISSTVDKLKDTPLLTNILNNGPFCDSDKYSFTLAVASVINHIPANMREMFNTKEALGQTVSDEDQRQPAYIRRMILQDMYRFFRLFHQRGQLVNPFDKSNSIFVADDLFNGTEIQKVLPDLCYFMLKHKNKNALEHLLPKYNDTNDSKCMLIHGIYELNYCGNPKSAAEYLEKSLELQPDNRRAKSMLARACFEAENYDDAAKWYEVLYNENSQSQANALNYCVALSKAERYSDATNLLFKLDIEYPDSIPVTRVLAWNLMGLDKLQQAEKAYRRILKSNDTENGDWLNAGYCQWLLGNISEAVEMFKKFMSCQSKDTSTTLYDELAKDRKFLLSHGIDEIDILLMTDLIKE
;
A
#
# COMPACT_ATOMS: atom_id res chain seq x y z
N MET A 1 -22.24 -1.82 -2.78
CA MET A 1 -23.61 -1.25 -2.58
C MET A 1 -24.32 -1.26 -3.91
N ASP A 2 -25.30 -2.12 -4.11
CA ASP A 2 -25.80 -2.40 -5.47
C ASP A 2 -27.32 -2.28 -5.64
N THR A 3 -28.00 -1.55 -4.76
CA THR A 3 -29.40 -1.22 -5.02
C THR A 3 -29.46 -0.05 -5.99
N LYS A 4 -30.40 -0.09 -6.94
CA LYS A 4 -30.64 0.97 -7.93
C LYS A 4 -30.83 2.33 -7.25
N ASP A 5 -31.49 2.33 -6.09
CA ASP A 5 -31.84 3.54 -5.34
C ASP A 5 -30.60 4.19 -4.68
N ILE A 6 -29.67 3.40 -4.15
CA ILE A 6 -28.39 3.95 -3.63
C ILE A 6 -27.57 4.57 -4.75
N LYS A 7 -27.50 3.89 -5.90
CA LYS A 7 -26.81 4.46 -7.08
C LYS A 7 -27.44 5.77 -7.53
N GLN A 8 -28.76 5.91 -7.39
CA GLN A 8 -29.44 7.16 -7.70
C GLN A 8 -29.06 8.28 -6.72
N LEU A 9 -29.04 8.00 -5.41
CA LEU A 9 -28.60 8.97 -4.39
C LEU A 9 -27.12 9.33 -4.53
N ASP A 10 -26.26 8.35 -4.78
CA ASP A 10 -24.82 8.57 -5.03
C ASP A 10 -24.59 9.43 -6.28
N ASN A 11 -25.42 9.24 -7.33
CA ASN A 11 -25.37 10.08 -8.52
C ASN A 11 -25.80 11.52 -8.22
N ILE A 12 -26.84 11.72 -7.41
CA ILE A 12 -27.26 13.08 -7.00
C ILE A 12 -26.12 13.76 -6.24
N ILE A 13 -25.47 13.07 -5.29
CA ILE A 13 -24.32 13.61 -4.55
C ILE A 13 -23.17 13.97 -5.50
N LYS A 14 -22.88 13.13 -6.49
CA LYS A 14 -21.85 13.41 -7.51
C LYS A 14 -22.19 14.63 -8.35
N GLU A 15 -23.45 14.82 -8.77
CA GLU A 15 -23.89 15.97 -9.56
C GLU A 15 -23.95 17.27 -8.72
N LEU A 16 -24.17 17.17 -7.41
CA LEU A 16 -24.00 18.29 -6.47
C LEU A 16 -22.55 18.78 -6.48
N GLY A 17 -21.56 17.86 -6.51
CA GLY A 17 -20.15 18.20 -6.67
C GLY A 17 -19.84 18.95 -7.98
N ARG A 18 -20.62 18.69 -9.04
CA ARG A 18 -20.60 19.42 -10.31
C ARG A 18 -21.40 20.72 -10.29
N LYS A 19 -21.96 21.08 -9.14
CA LYS A 19 -22.77 22.29 -8.92
C LYS A 19 -24.03 22.37 -9.78
N ARG A 20 -24.65 21.23 -10.15
CA ARG A 20 -25.88 21.15 -10.96
C ARG A 20 -27.13 21.17 -10.10
N LEU A 21 -27.36 22.25 -9.34
CA LEU A 21 -28.39 22.35 -8.30
C LEU A 21 -29.80 22.03 -8.82
N GLY A 22 -30.24 22.63 -9.93
CA GLY A 22 -31.59 22.38 -10.47
C GLY A 22 -31.85 20.94 -10.86
N TYR A 23 -30.86 20.27 -11.48
CA TYR A 23 -30.94 18.83 -11.78
C TYR A 23 -31.05 18.01 -10.51
N CYS A 24 -30.25 18.33 -9.49
CA CYS A 24 -30.24 17.62 -8.23
C CYS A 24 -31.56 17.78 -7.45
N ILE A 25 -32.16 18.98 -7.42
CA ILE A 25 -33.47 19.22 -6.82
C ILE A 25 -34.53 18.32 -7.49
N HIS A 26 -34.60 18.33 -8.83
CA HIS A 26 -35.56 17.52 -9.58
C HIS A 26 -35.36 16.00 -9.33
N SER A 27 -34.11 15.53 -9.36
CA SER A 27 -33.79 14.12 -9.12
C SER A 27 -34.11 13.69 -7.68
N THR A 28 -33.85 14.56 -6.69
CA THR A 28 -34.18 14.33 -5.29
C THR A 28 -35.70 14.26 -5.11
N ARG A 29 -36.49 15.18 -5.71
CA ARG A 29 -37.93 15.13 -5.69
C ARG A 29 -38.48 13.84 -6.31
N SER A 30 -37.94 13.40 -7.42
CA SER A 30 -38.30 12.13 -8.05
C SER A 30 -38.05 10.95 -7.12
N PHE A 31 -36.91 10.94 -6.42
CA PHE A 31 -36.57 9.89 -5.44
C PHE A 31 -37.56 9.88 -4.26
N VAL A 32 -37.83 11.05 -3.67
CA VAL A 32 -38.75 11.22 -2.55
C VAL A 32 -40.17 10.73 -2.94
N SER A 33 -40.66 11.12 -4.13
CA SER A 33 -41.95 10.69 -4.64
C SER A 33 -42.06 9.18 -4.84
N ALA A 34 -40.95 8.50 -5.16
CA ALA A 34 -40.91 7.04 -5.29
C ALA A 34 -40.88 6.31 -3.93
N HIS A 35 -40.53 7.02 -2.84
CA HIS A 35 -40.35 6.46 -1.51
C HIS A 35 -41.21 7.20 -0.45
N PRO A 36 -42.56 7.22 -0.59
CA PRO A 36 -43.45 8.01 0.26
C PRO A 36 -43.49 7.55 1.72
N TYR A 37 -42.95 6.37 2.03
CA TYR A 37 -42.87 5.81 3.38
C TYR A 37 -41.74 6.41 4.23
N MET A 38 -40.83 7.15 3.61
CA MET A 38 -39.77 7.88 4.33
C MET A 38 -40.36 9.23 4.79
N MET A 39 -40.22 9.54 6.08
CA MET A 39 -40.64 10.84 6.60
C MET A 39 -39.60 11.91 6.19
N TYR A 40 -40.12 12.94 5.55
CA TYR A 40 -39.32 14.10 5.12
C TYR A 40 -39.80 15.36 5.85
N ASP A 41 -38.88 16.25 6.13
CA ASP A 41 -39.20 17.60 6.54
C ASP A 41 -39.46 18.49 5.29
N ASP A 42 -39.96 19.69 5.48
CA ASP A 42 -40.27 20.63 4.42
C ASP A 42 -39.03 21.28 3.78
N GLU A 43 -37.83 20.80 4.14
CA GLU A 43 -36.55 21.40 3.70
C GLU A 43 -36.37 21.35 2.18
N LEU A 44 -36.74 20.24 1.54
CA LEU A 44 -36.63 20.14 0.08
C LEU A 44 -37.54 21.19 -0.62
N GLU A 45 -38.76 21.42 -0.10
CA GLU A 45 -39.67 22.45 -0.63
C GLU A 45 -39.10 23.87 -0.42
N ASN A 46 -38.50 24.11 0.73
CA ASN A 46 -37.83 25.37 1.01
C ASN A 46 -36.66 25.61 0.07
N ILE A 47 -35.79 24.60 -0.15
CA ILE A 47 -34.66 24.70 -1.09
C ILE A 47 -35.15 24.99 -2.53
N GLU A 48 -36.18 24.28 -2.98
CA GLU A 48 -36.75 24.46 -4.31
C GLU A 48 -37.37 25.85 -4.49
N ARG A 49 -38.08 26.34 -3.47
CA ARG A 49 -38.64 27.68 -3.46
C ARG A 49 -37.56 28.76 -3.56
N ASP A 50 -36.53 28.63 -2.73
CA ASP A 50 -35.39 29.60 -2.73
C ASP A 50 -34.63 29.55 -4.05
N TYR A 51 -34.45 28.40 -4.66
CA TYR A 51 -33.85 28.23 -5.97
C TYR A 51 -34.70 28.88 -7.09
N ASN A 52 -36.01 28.64 -7.10
CA ASN A 52 -36.93 29.21 -8.06
C ASN A 52 -36.99 30.73 -7.95
N LEU A 53 -36.95 31.29 -6.73
CA LEU A 53 -36.85 32.73 -6.50
C LEU A 53 -35.59 33.31 -7.10
N MET A 54 -34.44 32.64 -6.91
CA MET A 54 -33.18 33.08 -7.51
C MET A 54 -33.22 33.07 -9.05
N LEU A 55 -33.85 32.03 -9.65
CA LEU A 55 -34.05 31.97 -11.11
C LEU A 55 -34.94 33.11 -11.62
N GLU A 56 -36.01 33.46 -10.89
CA GLU A 56 -36.91 34.55 -11.24
C GLU A 56 -36.18 35.91 -11.21
N TYR A 57 -35.38 36.16 -10.15
CA TYR A 57 -34.55 37.38 -10.10
C TYR A 57 -33.55 37.45 -11.24
N MET A 58 -32.92 36.35 -11.60
CA MET A 58 -32.02 36.29 -12.76
C MET A 58 -32.77 36.60 -14.08
N LYS A 59 -33.96 36.00 -14.26
CA LYS A 59 -34.81 36.18 -15.44
C LYS A 59 -35.24 37.66 -15.62
N ARG A 60 -35.47 38.36 -14.51
CA ARG A 60 -35.79 39.79 -14.48
C ARG A 60 -34.59 40.71 -14.70
N GLY A 61 -33.39 40.15 -14.88
CA GLY A 61 -32.15 40.90 -15.15
C GLY A 61 -31.51 41.57 -13.93
N PHE A 62 -31.93 41.22 -12.71
CA PHE A 62 -31.29 41.76 -11.51
C PHE A 62 -29.88 41.19 -11.32
N ASN A 63 -28.91 42.10 -11.14
CA ASN A 63 -27.55 41.74 -10.78
C ASN A 63 -27.41 41.65 -9.26
N ASP A 64 -27.41 40.43 -8.74
CA ASP A 64 -27.27 40.14 -7.31
C ASP A 64 -25.81 39.73 -7.01
N PRO A 65 -25.04 40.58 -6.30
CA PRO A 65 -23.66 40.24 -5.91
C PRO A 65 -23.55 39.04 -4.97
N GLN A 66 -24.60 38.71 -4.23
CA GLN A 66 -24.63 37.60 -3.30
C GLN A 66 -25.08 36.27 -3.95
N ARG A 67 -25.43 36.27 -5.23
CA ARG A 67 -25.96 35.11 -5.95
C ARG A 67 -25.07 33.87 -5.81
N LYS A 68 -23.76 34.03 -5.87
CA LYS A 68 -22.80 32.94 -5.74
C LYS A 68 -22.83 32.32 -4.34
N ASP A 69 -22.93 33.14 -3.32
CA ASP A 69 -22.98 32.67 -1.93
C ASP A 69 -24.32 31.98 -1.62
N ILE A 70 -25.43 32.54 -2.09
CA ILE A 70 -26.76 31.93 -1.97
C ILE A 70 -26.75 30.55 -2.67
N TYR A 71 -26.23 30.48 -3.90
CA TYR A 71 -26.14 29.23 -4.65
C TYR A 71 -25.31 28.17 -3.90
N SER A 72 -24.17 28.57 -3.33
CA SER A 72 -23.30 27.67 -2.55
C SER A 72 -23.99 27.18 -1.27
N LYS A 73 -24.75 28.05 -0.59
CA LYS A 73 -25.54 27.68 0.57
C LYS A 73 -26.66 26.70 0.21
N LEU A 74 -27.35 26.90 -0.92
CA LEU A 74 -28.38 25.98 -1.40
C LEU A 74 -27.78 24.61 -1.76
N LEU A 75 -26.61 24.59 -2.38
CA LEU A 75 -25.89 23.33 -2.65
C LEU A 75 -25.58 22.57 -1.36
N ALA A 76 -25.09 23.24 -0.32
CA ALA A 76 -24.76 22.63 0.97
C ALA A 76 -26.04 22.14 1.68
N ARG A 77 -27.12 22.91 1.68
CA ARG A 77 -28.41 22.51 2.25
C ARG A 77 -28.98 21.27 1.56
N LEU A 78 -28.99 21.25 0.21
CA LEU A 78 -29.46 20.09 -0.55
C LEU A 78 -28.55 18.87 -0.32
N TYR A 79 -27.24 19.07 -0.21
CA TYR A 79 -26.31 18.01 0.12
C TYR A 79 -26.63 17.38 1.49
N ASN A 80 -26.85 18.21 2.52
CA ASN A 80 -27.21 17.72 3.85
C ASN A 80 -28.53 16.95 3.82
N PHE A 81 -29.53 17.44 3.10
CA PHE A 81 -30.80 16.76 2.92
C PHE A 81 -30.62 15.38 2.24
N VAL A 82 -29.93 15.34 1.10
CA VAL A 82 -29.71 14.08 0.36
C VAL A 82 -28.84 13.11 1.16
N SER A 83 -27.88 13.61 1.91
CA SER A 83 -27.04 12.80 2.82
C SER A 83 -27.86 12.17 3.93
N ASN A 84 -28.77 12.92 4.55
CA ASN A 84 -29.70 12.41 5.57
C ASN A 84 -30.66 11.37 4.97
N LEU A 85 -31.18 11.64 3.78
CA LEU A 85 -32.04 10.72 3.03
C LEU A 85 -31.30 9.40 2.72
N ARG A 86 -30.03 9.49 2.31
CA ARG A 86 -29.19 8.33 2.01
C ARG A 86 -28.97 7.47 3.26
N ILE A 87 -28.62 8.06 4.41
CA ILE A 87 -28.46 7.33 5.68
C ILE A 87 -29.78 6.69 6.10
N ALA A 88 -30.90 7.40 6.02
CA ALA A 88 -32.23 6.85 6.38
C ALA A 88 -32.59 5.66 5.48
N TYR A 89 -32.30 5.73 4.17
CA TYR A 89 -32.52 4.62 3.25
C TYR A 89 -31.61 3.42 3.59
N MET A 90 -30.31 3.68 3.84
CA MET A 90 -29.34 2.62 4.19
C MET A 90 -29.70 1.94 5.51
N ALA A 91 -30.16 2.69 6.52
CA ALA A 91 -30.61 2.16 7.80
C ALA A 91 -31.76 1.13 7.69
N GLN A 92 -32.57 1.24 6.64
CA GLN A 92 -33.68 0.32 6.38
C GLN A 92 -33.32 -0.86 5.46
N ASN A 93 -32.38 -0.66 4.53
CA ASN A 93 -32.19 -1.57 3.39
C ASN A 93 -30.81 -2.22 3.32
N ILE A 94 -29.83 -1.75 4.10
CA ILE A 94 -28.43 -2.24 4.05
C ILE A 94 -28.08 -2.87 5.39
N SER A 95 -27.70 -4.15 5.39
CA SER A 95 -27.56 -4.97 6.60
C SER A 95 -26.65 -4.37 7.66
N PHE A 96 -25.51 -3.79 7.28
CA PHE A 96 -24.58 -3.12 8.22
C PHE A 96 -25.28 -1.96 8.96
N TYR A 97 -25.96 -1.08 8.24
CA TYR A 97 -26.65 0.08 8.79
C TYR A 97 -27.93 -0.32 9.54
N THR A 98 -28.64 -1.34 9.05
CA THR A 98 -29.81 -1.89 9.75
C THR A 98 -29.43 -2.50 11.11
N GLU A 99 -28.31 -3.21 11.17
CA GLU A 99 -27.79 -3.76 12.42
C GLU A 99 -27.36 -2.65 13.40
N ALA A 100 -26.65 -1.62 12.92
CA ALA A 100 -26.28 -0.46 13.72
C ALA A 100 -27.51 0.27 14.26
N THR A 101 -28.54 0.47 13.44
CA THR A 101 -29.82 1.07 13.84
C THR A 101 -30.52 0.23 14.91
N ARG A 102 -30.59 -1.09 14.72
CA ARG A 102 -31.25 -1.99 15.69
C ARG A 102 -30.57 -1.95 17.05
N LYS A 103 -29.24 -1.88 17.10
CA LYS A 103 -28.50 -1.77 18.37
C LYS A 103 -28.75 -0.42 19.07
N SER A 104 -28.95 0.64 18.31
CA SER A 104 -29.12 2.00 18.86
C SER A 104 -30.56 2.33 19.26
N VAL A 105 -31.59 1.73 18.65
CA VAL A 105 -33.02 2.08 18.88
C VAL A 105 -33.47 1.85 20.32
N ASN A 106 -32.89 0.87 21.00
CA ASN A 106 -33.31 0.51 22.37
C ASN A 106 -32.73 1.40 23.46
N GLN A 107 -31.93 2.41 23.09
CA GLN A 107 -31.27 3.32 24.02
C GLN A 107 -31.52 4.77 23.61
N SER A 108 -31.60 5.67 24.61
CA SER A 108 -31.60 7.11 24.36
C SER A 108 -30.17 7.62 24.33
N PHE A 109 -29.82 8.39 23.30
CA PHE A 109 -28.50 9.01 23.13
C PHE A 109 -28.59 10.54 23.19
N SER A 110 -29.34 11.07 24.19
CA SER A 110 -29.25 12.50 24.50
C SER A 110 -27.82 12.85 25.01
N GLU A 111 -27.39 14.07 24.77
CA GLU A 111 -26.06 14.55 25.20
C GLU A 111 -25.80 14.29 26.68
N GLU A 112 -26.78 14.62 27.55
CA GLU A 112 -26.70 14.38 28.98
C GLU A 112 -26.52 12.90 29.32
N ARG A 113 -27.25 12.01 28.65
CA ARG A 113 -27.18 10.57 28.90
C ARG A 113 -25.84 9.98 28.44
N ILE A 114 -25.33 10.38 27.26
CA ILE A 114 -24.01 9.95 26.78
C ILE A 114 -22.95 10.37 27.79
N LYS A 115 -22.93 11.64 28.18
CA LYS A 115 -21.98 12.19 29.16
C LYS A 115 -22.04 11.43 30.48
N THR A 116 -23.24 11.29 31.05
CA THR A 116 -23.42 10.61 32.33
C THR A 116 -22.97 9.14 32.25
N ALA A 117 -23.26 8.43 31.18
CA ALA A 117 -22.86 7.03 31.03
C ALA A 117 -21.32 6.85 30.98
N LEU A 118 -20.63 7.73 30.25
CA LEU A 118 -19.17 7.71 30.17
C LEU A 118 -18.50 8.07 31.51
N GLU A 119 -18.95 9.14 32.18
CA GLU A 119 -18.44 9.57 33.47
C GLU A 119 -18.74 8.55 34.59
N THR A 120 -19.92 7.94 34.58
CA THR A 120 -20.30 6.89 35.55
C THR A 120 -19.37 5.66 35.41
N PHE A 121 -19.05 5.24 34.18
CA PHE A 121 -18.14 4.13 33.97
C PHE A 121 -16.77 4.37 34.60
N VAL A 122 -16.16 5.53 34.36
CA VAL A 122 -14.86 5.91 34.98
C VAL A 122 -14.97 5.89 36.49
N THR A 123 -16.05 6.42 37.07
CA THR A 123 -16.30 6.43 38.51
C THR A 123 -16.50 5.00 39.06
N ASP A 124 -17.32 4.18 38.43
CA ASP A 124 -17.57 2.80 38.82
C ASP A 124 -16.29 1.97 38.83
N VAL A 125 -15.44 2.11 37.79
CA VAL A 125 -14.13 1.43 37.71
C VAL A 125 -13.19 1.89 38.82
N ALA A 126 -13.12 3.18 39.11
CA ALA A 126 -12.33 3.72 40.23
C ALA A 126 -12.77 3.17 41.59
N MET A 127 -14.05 3.02 41.81
CA MET A 127 -14.66 2.47 43.05
C MET A 127 -14.40 0.97 43.25
N LEU A 128 -14.09 0.22 42.17
CA LEU A 128 -13.74 -1.23 42.30
C LEU A 128 -12.55 -1.48 43.21
N SER A 129 -11.65 -0.53 43.34
CA SER A 129 -10.49 -0.63 44.24
C SER A 129 -10.87 -0.73 45.72
N LEU A 130 -12.06 -0.28 46.10
CA LEU A 130 -12.59 -0.31 47.46
C LEU A 130 -13.36 -1.61 47.78
N GLU A 131 -13.64 -2.47 46.77
CA GLU A 131 -14.39 -3.70 46.97
C GLU A 131 -13.45 -4.86 47.35
N PRO A 132 -13.88 -5.72 48.28
CA PRO A 132 -13.12 -6.93 48.62
C PRO A 132 -13.27 -8.02 47.55
N GLU A 133 -12.25 -8.87 47.41
CA GLU A 133 -12.36 -10.10 46.63
C GLU A 133 -13.25 -11.15 47.34
N PRO A 134 -14.13 -11.95 46.67
CA PRO A 134 -14.31 -12.06 45.19
C PRO A 134 -15.35 -11.08 44.63
N ALA A 135 -15.99 -10.25 45.47
CA ALA A 135 -17.05 -9.33 45.00
C ALA A 135 -16.55 -8.33 43.95
N ARG A 136 -15.28 -7.90 44.05
CA ARG A 136 -14.62 -7.05 43.07
C ARG A 136 -14.64 -7.66 41.65
N THR A 137 -14.29 -8.93 41.55
CA THR A 137 -14.25 -9.63 40.25
C THR A 137 -15.62 -9.69 39.59
N GLU A 138 -16.69 -10.01 40.35
CA GLU A 138 -18.05 -10.08 39.80
C GLU A 138 -18.59 -8.70 39.44
N LYS A 139 -18.36 -7.69 40.28
CA LYS A 139 -18.77 -6.30 39.98
C LYS A 139 -18.01 -5.76 38.77
N SER A 140 -16.72 -6.03 38.64
CA SER A 140 -15.93 -5.65 37.48
C SER A 140 -16.55 -6.19 36.20
N LYS A 141 -16.81 -7.51 36.12
CA LYS A 141 -17.43 -8.13 34.95
C LYS A 141 -18.77 -7.48 34.58
N GLU A 142 -19.61 -7.17 35.56
CA GLU A 142 -20.91 -6.54 35.32
C GLU A 142 -20.77 -5.09 34.82
N ILE A 143 -19.86 -4.29 35.42
CA ILE A 143 -19.59 -2.91 35.02
C ILE A 143 -19.08 -2.88 33.57
N TYR A 144 -18.06 -3.69 33.22
CA TYR A 144 -17.50 -3.73 31.87
C TYR A 144 -18.50 -4.27 30.84
N ARG A 145 -19.33 -5.27 31.20
CA ARG A 145 -20.38 -5.79 30.31
C ARG A 145 -21.41 -4.71 29.99
N ARG A 146 -21.97 -4.05 31.00
CA ARG A 146 -22.96 -2.97 30.82
C ARG A 146 -22.40 -1.83 30.01
N HIS A 147 -21.16 -1.45 30.28
CA HIS A 147 -20.48 -0.38 29.56
C HIS A 147 -20.22 -0.77 28.09
N ASN A 148 -19.74 -1.99 27.83
CA ASN A 148 -19.50 -2.48 26.48
C ASN A 148 -20.79 -2.49 25.64
N ASP A 149 -21.93 -2.92 26.23
CA ASP A 149 -23.23 -2.88 25.55
C ASP A 149 -23.61 -1.44 25.18
N PHE A 150 -23.37 -0.47 26.07
CA PHE A 150 -23.62 0.95 25.82
C PHE A 150 -22.71 1.51 24.72
N ILE A 151 -21.41 1.30 24.82
CA ILE A 151 -20.44 1.90 23.88
C ILE A 151 -20.56 1.29 22.48
N GLN A 152 -20.89 0.01 22.35
CA GLN A 152 -21.19 -0.61 21.04
C GLN A 152 -22.46 -0.03 20.43
N ALA A 153 -23.48 0.23 21.23
CA ALA A 153 -24.70 0.86 20.76
C ALA A 153 -24.47 2.33 20.36
N LEU A 154 -23.64 3.08 21.12
CA LEU A 154 -23.23 4.43 20.78
C LEU A 154 -22.42 4.46 19.47
N PHE A 155 -21.53 3.49 19.25
CA PHE A 155 -20.80 3.33 18.01
C PHE A 155 -21.76 3.19 16.82
N GLY A 156 -22.76 2.32 16.95
CA GLY A 156 -23.80 2.15 15.94
C GLY A 156 -24.62 3.43 15.71
N TYR A 157 -25.02 4.12 16.80
CA TYR A 157 -25.73 5.39 16.72
C TYR A 157 -24.97 6.44 15.90
N ILE A 158 -23.66 6.61 16.13
CA ILE A 158 -22.81 7.56 15.41
C ILE A 158 -22.77 7.20 13.91
N ILE A 159 -22.63 5.91 13.57
CA ILE A 159 -22.59 5.44 12.17
C ILE A 159 -23.86 5.81 11.39
N VAL A 160 -25.03 5.71 12.04
CA VAL A 160 -26.33 5.99 11.39
C VAL A 160 -26.86 7.38 11.68
N SER A 161 -26.12 8.22 12.40
CA SER A 161 -26.51 9.58 12.73
C SER A 161 -26.62 10.45 11.50
N ARG A 162 -27.59 11.36 11.50
CA ARG A 162 -27.75 12.40 10.47
C ARG A 162 -26.54 13.34 10.44
N GLN A 163 -26.56 14.29 9.52
CA GLN A 163 -25.62 15.41 9.51
C GLN A 163 -25.71 16.15 10.85
N TRP A 164 -24.56 16.29 11.53
CA TRP A 164 -24.52 16.90 12.86
C TRP A 164 -24.75 18.40 12.79
N THR A 165 -25.39 18.90 13.83
CA THR A 165 -25.51 20.33 14.14
C THR A 165 -24.21 20.84 14.78
N ASP A 166 -24.08 22.18 14.92
CA ASP A 166 -22.96 22.79 15.62
C ASP A 166 -22.95 22.39 17.11
N ASN A 167 -24.11 22.22 17.74
CA ASN A 167 -24.22 21.77 19.13
C ASN A 167 -23.69 20.34 19.30
N GLU A 168 -24.07 19.42 18.42
CA GLU A 168 -23.55 18.04 18.45
C GLU A 168 -22.04 17.99 18.22
N ARG A 169 -21.52 18.81 17.31
CA ARG A 169 -20.08 18.99 17.11
C ARG A 169 -19.38 19.37 18.39
N ASP A 170 -19.86 20.45 19.03
CA ASP A 170 -19.23 21.00 20.24
C ASP A 170 -19.36 20.02 21.42
N PHE A 171 -20.46 19.29 21.50
CA PHE A 171 -20.67 18.23 22.48
C PHE A 171 -19.65 17.08 22.29
N PHE A 172 -19.57 16.50 21.09
CA PHE A 172 -18.66 15.38 20.85
C PHE A 172 -17.19 15.79 20.95
N GLU A 173 -16.82 17.00 20.52
CA GLU A 173 -15.47 17.52 20.76
C GLU A 173 -15.21 17.63 22.28
N GLY A 174 -16.17 18.14 23.02
CA GLY A 174 -16.04 18.29 24.47
C GLY A 174 -15.83 16.98 25.22
N ILE A 175 -16.60 15.94 24.90
CA ILE A 175 -16.46 14.63 25.55
C ILE A 175 -15.17 13.91 25.16
N LEU A 176 -14.70 14.02 23.91
CA LEU A 176 -13.47 13.39 23.45
C LEU A 176 -12.21 14.01 24.05
N LEU A 177 -12.27 15.28 24.41
CA LEU A 177 -11.17 16.00 25.06
C LEU A 177 -11.30 16.05 26.60
N SER A 178 -12.38 15.47 27.14
CA SER A 178 -12.62 15.47 28.59
C SER A 178 -11.74 14.43 29.31
N PRO A 179 -11.06 14.79 30.39
CA PRO A 179 -10.35 13.85 31.25
C PRO A 179 -11.30 12.87 31.99
N ALA A 180 -12.59 13.13 32.02
CA ALA A 180 -13.61 12.25 32.61
C ALA A 180 -14.13 11.17 31.64
N THR A 181 -13.63 11.15 30.39
CA THR A 181 -13.92 10.09 29.43
C THR A 181 -12.75 9.12 29.37
N ASP A 182 -13.02 7.82 29.45
CA ASP A 182 -11.98 6.80 29.31
C ASP A 182 -11.33 6.89 27.92
N ILE A 183 -10.01 6.72 27.88
CA ILE A 183 -9.24 6.88 26.63
C ILE A 183 -9.57 5.80 25.58
N ILE A 184 -10.01 4.61 26.00
CA ILE A 184 -10.47 3.53 25.10
C ILE A 184 -11.77 3.97 24.44
N ASP A 185 -12.70 4.54 25.21
CA ASP A 185 -13.97 5.06 24.70
C ASP A 185 -13.74 6.21 23.73
N ALA A 186 -12.89 7.17 24.08
CA ALA A 186 -12.56 8.29 23.21
C ALA A 186 -11.99 7.81 21.86
N GLN A 187 -11.12 6.80 21.86
CA GLN A 187 -10.58 6.22 20.65
C GLN A 187 -11.65 5.49 19.82
N LEU A 188 -12.54 4.75 20.48
CA LEU A 188 -13.60 4.00 19.80
C LEU A 188 -14.65 4.96 19.19
N ILE A 189 -15.07 5.99 19.92
CA ILE A 189 -15.97 7.04 19.42
C ILE A 189 -15.33 7.77 18.22
N THR A 190 -14.04 8.12 18.31
CA THR A 190 -13.30 8.73 17.19
C THR A 190 -13.32 7.83 15.95
N SER A 191 -13.20 6.51 16.12
CA SER A 191 -13.31 5.56 15.01
C SER A 191 -14.70 5.49 14.40
N ALA A 192 -15.75 5.58 15.22
CA ALA A 192 -17.13 5.66 14.73
C ALA A 192 -17.37 6.93 13.91
N ILE A 193 -16.88 8.09 14.41
CA ILE A 193 -16.97 9.36 13.69
C ILE A 193 -16.22 9.29 12.36
N MET A 194 -15.02 8.72 12.35
CA MET A 194 -14.24 8.47 11.12
C MET A 194 -15.04 7.65 10.11
N LEU A 195 -15.54 6.48 10.50
CA LEU A 195 -16.30 5.60 9.59
C LEU A 195 -17.58 6.27 9.08
N ALA A 196 -18.29 6.97 9.94
CA ALA A 196 -19.48 7.73 9.54
C ALA A 196 -19.13 8.79 8.48
N THR A 197 -18.08 9.57 8.71
CA THR A 197 -17.63 10.64 7.81
C THR A 197 -17.09 10.10 6.49
N MET A 198 -16.34 9.01 6.50
CA MET A 198 -15.84 8.35 5.28
C MET A 198 -16.97 7.87 4.36
N ASN A 199 -18.06 7.39 4.93
CA ASN A 199 -19.19 6.84 4.17
C ASN A 199 -20.21 7.92 3.77
N ASN A 200 -20.31 9.00 4.52
CA ASN A 200 -21.23 10.09 4.29
C ASN A 200 -20.64 11.39 4.86
N MET A 201 -19.97 12.15 3.99
CA MET A 201 -19.25 13.36 4.42
C MET A 201 -20.14 14.28 5.27
N ASP A 202 -19.63 14.67 6.42
CA ASP A 202 -20.25 15.57 7.38
C ASP A 202 -19.20 16.57 7.88
N ILE A 203 -19.41 17.83 7.60
CA ILE A 203 -18.43 18.88 7.93
C ILE A 203 -18.22 19.03 9.43
N ASN A 204 -19.24 18.82 10.25
CA ASN A 204 -19.16 18.92 11.71
C ASN A 204 -18.43 17.71 12.31
N LYS A 205 -18.70 16.50 11.81
CA LYS A 205 -17.92 15.30 12.19
C LYS A 205 -16.45 15.43 11.76
N PHE A 206 -16.21 15.94 10.55
CA PHE A 206 -14.85 16.22 10.06
C PHE A 206 -14.13 17.24 10.97
N HIS A 207 -14.83 18.29 11.37
CA HIS A 207 -14.31 19.31 12.29
C HIS A 207 -13.90 18.71 13.65
N VAL A 208 -14.70 17.81 14.20
CA VAL A 208 -14.37 17.10 15.46
C VAL A 208 -13.06 16.31 15.28
N LEU A 209 -12.90 15.54 14.21
CA LEU A 209 -11.69 14.76 13.96
C LEU A 209 -10.45 15.67 13.87
N VAL A 210 -10.55 16.80 13.15
CA VAL A 210 -9.46 17.77 13.01
C VAL A 210 -9.11 18.42 14.35
N ASN A 211 -10.11 18.83 15.13
CA ASN A 211 -9.89 19.51 16.41
C ASN A 211 -9.35 18.56 17.48
N VAL A 212 -9.83 17.33 17.53
CA VAL A 212 -9.28 16.30 18.43
C VAL A 212 -7.81 16.06 18.10
N TYR A 213 -7.43 15.95 16.83
CA TYR A 213 -6.03 15.86 16.43
C TYR A 213 -5.18 17.04 16.90
N LYS A 214 -5.70 18.26 16.81
CA LYS A 214 -4.99 19.50 17.21
C LYS A 214 -4.87 19.67 18.70
N LYS A 215 -5.89 19.27 19.48
CA LYS A 215 -6.04 19.68 20.90
C LYS A 215 -5.70 18.59 21.90
N THR A 216 -5.82 17.30 21.53
CA THR A 216 -5.55 16.20 22.45
C THR A 216 -4.07 16.07 22.79
N THR A 217 -3.77 15.75 24.04
CA THR A 217 -2.43 15.43 24.55
C THR A 217 -2.13 13.93 24.52
N ASP A 218 -3.16 13.09 24.37
CA ASP A 218 -2.98 11.64 24.26
C ASP A 218 -2.51 11.24 22.88
N SER A 219 -1.38 10.55 22.78
CA SER A 219 -0.76 10.18 21.51
C SER A 219 -1.60 9.17 20.72
N LYS A 220 -2.29 8.23 21.38
CA LYS A 220 -3.11 7.21 20.69
C LYS A 220 -4.35 7.85 20.06
N LEU A 221 -5.05 8.67 20.84
CA LEU A 221 -6.20 9.43 20.37
C LEU A 221 -5.82 10.39 19.24
N ARG A 222 -4.68 11.08 19.38
CA ARG A 222 -4.16 12.01 18.37
C ARG A 222 -3.89 11.29 17.03
N GLN A 223 -3.22 10.15 17.06
CA GLN A 223 -2.94 9.39 15.83
C GLN A 223 -4.22 8.80 15.21
N ARG A 224 -5.18 8.38 16.03
CA ARG A 224 -6.47 7.89 15.54
C ARG A 224 -7.28 8.99 14.87
N ALA A 225 -7.29 10.19 15.45
CA ALA A 225 -7.91 11.36 14.85
C ALA A 225 -7.21 11.80 13.55
N LEU A 226 -5.86 11.72 13.49
CA LEU A 226 -5.09 11.98 12.27
C LEU A 226 -5.53 11.05 11.13
N VAL A 227 -5.52 9.74 11.37
CA VAL A 227 -5.98 8.76 10.38
C VAL A 227 -7.43 9.04 9.99
N GLY A 228 -8.28 9.40 10.98
CA GLY A 228 -9.69 9.67 10.78
C GLY A 228 -9.97 10.82 9.83
N TRP A 229 -9.40 12.00 10.07
CA TRP A 229 -9.66 13.14 9.19
C TRP A 229 -9.01 12.98 7.81
N VAL A 230 -7.84 12.34 7.73
CA VAL A 230 -7.17 12.07 6.46
C VAL A 230 -8.01 11.14 5.56
N PHE A 231 -8.53 10.05 6.12
CA PHE A 231 -9.37 9.14 5.35
C PHE A 231 -10.72 9.75 4.97
N ALA A 232 -11.22 10.69 5.76
CA ALA A 232 -12.43 11.43 5.43
C ALA A 232 -12.23 12.45 4.29
N LEU A 233 -10.99 12.79 3.90
CA LEU A 233 -10.73 13.73 2.80
C LEU A 233 -11.35 13.30 1.47
N SER A 234 -11.38 12.02 1.17
CA SER A 234 -11.95 11.50 -0.08
C SER A 234 -13.48 11.37 -0.06
N ALA A 235 -14.12 11.62 1.09
CA ALA A 235 -15.55 11.46 1.24
C ALA A 235 -16.33 12.64 0.64
N GLY A 236 -17.21 12.35 -0.29
CA GLY A 236 -18.18 13.30 -0.81
C GLY A 236 -17.63 14.49 -1.62
N PRO A 237 -18.50 15.40 -2.07
CA PRO A 237 -18.14 16.54 -2.87
C PRO A 237 -17.55 17.70 -2.03
N ARG A 238 -16.70 18.51 -2.66
CA ARG A 238 -16.06 19.69 -2.03
C ARG A 238 -17.00 20.90 -1.98
N LEU A 239 -18.05 20.81 -1.15
CA LEU A 239 -19.06 21.87 -1.03
C LEU A 239 -18.82 22.85 0.13
N HIS A 240 -17.94 22.51 1.05
CA HIS A 240 -17.66 23.29 2.25
C HIS A 240 -16.28 23.97 2.15
N PRO A 241 -16.19 25.29 1.95
CA PRO A 241 -14.92 26.02 1.88
C PRO A 241 -14.08 25.89 3.16
N GLN A 242 -14.74 25.78 4.32
CA GLN A 242 -14.11 25.63 5.63
C GLN A 242 -13.17 24.43 5.71
N MET A 243 -13.43 23.39 4.91
CA MET A 243 -12.56 22.18 4.88
C MET A 243 -11.13 22.54 4.47
N ARG A 244 -10.95 23.42 3.49
CA ARG A 244 -9.63 23.91 3.08
C ARG A 244 -8.94 24.69 4.18
N GLU A 245 -9.66 25.56 4.86
CA GLU A 245 -9.14 26.38 5.97
C GLU A 245 -8.71 25.47 7.16
N MET A 246 -9.53 24.48 7.49
CA MET A 246 -9.21 23.51 8.54
C MET A 246 -7.93 22.73 8.21
N VAL A 247 -7.82 22.18 6.98
CA VAL A 247 -6.63 21.43 6.57
C VAL A 247 -5.39 22.33 6.56
N ALA A 248 -5.49 23.55 6.02
CA ALA A 248 -4.38 24.50 6.02
C ALA A 248 -3.92 24.82 7.45
N SER A 249 -4.86 25.08 8.38
CA SER A 249 -4.53 25.39 9.77
C SER A 249 -3.87 24.21 10.53
N VAL A 250 -4.11 22.97 10.12
CA VAL A 250 -3.41 21.79 10.65
C VAL A 250 -1.95 21.78 10.18
N LEU A 251 -1.73 22.11 8.93
CA LEU A 251 -0.40 22.05 8.28
C LEU A 251 0.54 23.18 8.69
N GLU A 252 0.04 24.23 9.35
CA GLU A 252 0.87 25.24 10.02
C GLU A 252 1.63 24.67 11.22
N GLY A 253 1.19 23.53 11.76
CA GLY A 253 1.85 22.85 12.88
C GLY A 253 3.23 22.31 12.50
N ASN A 254 4.21 22.53 13.38
CA ASN A 254 5.58 22.05 13.16
C ASN A 254 5.65 20.52 13.02
N GLY A 255 6.24 20.03 11.94
CA GLY A 255 6.41 18.60 11.65
C GLY A 255 5.18 17.86 11.13
N VAL A 256 4.02 18.51 11.06
CA VAL A 256 2.77 17.86 10.59
C VAL A 256 2.87 17.38 9.15
N ALA A 257 3.52 18.12 8.27
CA ALA A 257 3.72 17.71 6.88
C ALA A 257 4.49 16.38 6.79
N ASN A 258 5.54 16.20 7.60
CA ASN A 258 6.28 14.94 7.67
C ASN A 258 5.42 13.80 8.24
N GLU A 259 4.62 14.09 9.27
CA GLU A 259 3.71 13.10 9.85
C GLU A 259 2.67 12.60 8.85
N ILE A 260 2.14 13.48 8.00
CA ILE A 260 1.22 13.15 6.92
C ILE A 260 1.92 12.37 5.80
N ALA A 261 3.14 12.75 5.42
CA ALA A 261 3.93 12.01 4.44
C ALA A 261 4.24 10.58 4.93
N ASP A 262 4.56 10.42 6.21
CA ASP A 262 4.78 9.11 6.83
C ASP A 262 3.50 8.28 6.87
N LEU A 263 2.35 8.89 7.16
CA LEU A 263 1.05 8.22 7.05
C LEU A 263 0.81 7.70 5.63
N GLN A 264 1.12 8.51 4.59
CA GLN A 264 0.99 8.07 3.21
C GLN A 264 1.87 6.87 2.89
N LYS A 265 3.13 6.85 3.36
CA LYS A 265 4.03 5.69 3.20
C LYS A 265 3.49 4.45 3.91
N GLN A 266 2.97 4.61 5.12
CA GLN A 266 2.41 3.51 5.91
C GLN A 266 1.16 2.89 5.27
N ILE A 267 0.32 3.70 4.62
CA ILE A 267 -0.82 3.21 3.84
C ILE A 267 -0.33 2.29 2.70
N ILE A 268 0.73 2.69 1.98
CA ILE A 268 1.31 1.85 0.92
C ILE A 268 1.83 0.52 1.47
N PHE A 269 2.50 0.53 2.61
CA PHE A 269 2.95 -0.71 3.25
C PHE A 269 1.77 -1.63 3.63
N CYS A 270 0.71 -1.08 4.21
CA CYS A 270 -0.49 -1.86 4.52
C CYS A 270 -1.11 -2.49 3.27
N MET A 271 -1.18 -1.74 2.16
CA MET A 271 -1.72 -2.25 0.89
C MET A 271 -0.88 -3.38 0.30
N ASN A 272 0.41 -3.43 0.59
CA ASN A 272 1.33 -4.49 0.13
C ASN A 272 1.30 -5.74 1.03
N ALA A 273 0.59 -5.72 2.17
CA ALA A 273 0.62 -6.80 3.16
C ALA A 273 0.27 -8.19 2.60
N GLU A 274 -0.66 -8.27 1.64
CA GLU A 274 -1.01 -9.55 0.98
C GLU A 274 0.13 -10.05 0.08
N GLN A 275 0.77 -9.16 -0.66
CA GLN A 275 1.92 -9.51 -1.51
C GLN A 275 3.12 -9.93 -0.67
N ASP A 276 3.38 -9.20 0.41
CA ASP A 276 4.43 -9.53 1.38
C ASP A 276 4.17 -10.89 2.00
N ASN A 277 2.91 -11.18 2.41
CA ASN A 277 2.51 -12.49 2.92
C ASN A 277 2.74 -13.60 1.88
N ASN A 278 2.39 -13.39 0.62
CA ASN A 278 2.64 -14.37 -0.43
C ASN A 278 4.14 -14.66 -0.61
N THR A 279 4.98 -13.63 -0.53
CA THR A 279 6.45 -13.78 -0.55
C THR A 279 6.94 -14.58 0.65
N ILE A 280 6.43 -14.28 1.86
CA ILE A 280 6.76 -15.03 3.08
C ILE A 280 6.37 -16.49 2.94
N GLN A 281 5.14 -16.79 2.50
CA GLN A 281 4.62 -18.15 2.38
C GLN A 281 5.35 -18.96 1.30
N ARG A 282 5.75 -18.35 0.20
CA ARG A 282 6.38 -19.04 -0.92
C ARG A 282 7.89 -19.19 -0.75
N ASP A 283 8.56 -18.12 -0.30
CA ASP A 283 10.02 -18.00 -0.39
C ASP A 283 10.72 -18.14 0.97
N ILE A 284 10.03 -17.88 2.09
CA ILE A 284 10.62 -17.87 3.45
C ILE A 284 10.13 -19.05 4.29
N MET A 285 8.82 -19.25 4.39
CA MET A 285 8.26 -20.31 5.24
C MET A 285 8.71 -21.73 4.88
N PRO A 286 8.83 -22.13 3.61
CA PRO A 286 9.30 -23.48 3.27
C PRO A 286 10.71 -23.77 3.80
N GLU A 287 11.62 -22.80 3.77
CA GLU A 287 12.97 -22.96 4.29
C GLU A 287 12.99 -23.04 5.83
N LEU A 288 12.17 -22.22 6.50
CA LEU A 288 12.00 -22.28 7.95
C LEU A 288 11.36 -23.60 8.41
N MET A 289 10.42 -24.17 7.63
CA MET A 289 9.72 -25.41 7.98
C MET A 289 10.55 -26.67 7.69
N LYS A 290 11.40 -26.66 6.65
CA LYS A 290 12.27 -27.80 6.32
C LYS A 290 13.26 -28.14 7.43
N ASN A 291 13.67 -27.12 8.18
CA ASN A 291 14.74 -27.20 9.17
C ASN A 291 14.22 -27.25 10.62
N ASN A 292 12.89 -27.22 10.82
CA ASN A 292 12.31 -27.39 12.14
C ASN A 292 12.12 -28.87 12.46
N ASN A 293 12.70 -29.34 13.57
CA ASN A 293 12.48 -30.67 14.16
C ASN A 293 11.03 -30.86 14.69
N LEU A 294 10.10 -30.00 14.26
CA LEU A 294 8.71 -30.05 14.69
C LEU A 294 7.81 -30.59 13.58
N ASN A 295 7.11 -31.65 13.85
CA ASN A 295 6.02 -32.18 13.03
C ASN A 295 4.70 -31.55 13.49
N ILE A 296 4.10 -30.68 12.64
CA ILE A 296 2.78 -30.13 12.88
C ILE A 296 1.76 -31.12 12.28
N THR A 297 1.05 -31.82 13.13
CA THR A 297 0.00 -32.76 12.74
C THR A 297 -1.38 -32.20 13.09
N ARG A 298 -2.45 -32.80 12.55
CA ARG A 298 -3.85 -32.46 12.91
C ARG A 298 -4.15 -32.63 14.41
N PHE A 299 -3.28 -33.35 15.14
CA PHE A 299 -3.45 -33.73 16.56
C PHE A 299 -2.50 -32.98 17.49
N GLY A 300 -1.64 -32.08 16.96
CA GLY A 300 -0.67 -31.30 17.74
C GLY A 300 0.71 -31.22 17.08
N ILE A 301 1.62 -30.58 17.79
CA ILE A 301 3.02 -30.43 17.41
C ILE A 301 3.83 -31.51 18.13
N THR A 302 4.57 -32.33 17.37
CA THR A 302 5.48 -33.32 17.89
C THR A 302 6.89 -33.04 17.41
N GLU A 303 7.90 -33.24 18.24
CA GLU A 303 9.29 -33.23 17.80
C GLU A 303 9.56 -34.38 16.83
N LYS A 304 10.26 -34.10 15.73
CA LYS A 304 10.91 -35.19 14.97
C LYS A 304 12.06 -35.71 15.81
N GLU A 305 12.15 -37.02 15.95
CA GLU A 305 13.37 -37.65 16.46
C GLU A 305 14.51 -37.27 15.50
N ASP A 306 15.56 -36.66 16.04
CA ASP A 306 16.78 -36.41 15.28
C ASP A 306 17.32 -37.75 14.82
N ASP A 307 17.42 -37.95 13.50
CA ASP A 307 18.10 -39.12 12.96
C ASP A 307 19.62 -38.86 13.00
N PRO A 308 20.36 -39.45 13.93
CA PRO A 308 21.81 -39.26 14.08
C PRO A 308 22.59 -39.68 12.83
N MET A 309 21.93 -40.34 11.89
CA MET A 309 22.55 -40.82 10.64
C MET A 309 22.67 -39.73 9.57
N ASN A 310 21.87 -38.65 9.64
CA ASN A 310 21.91 -37.58 8.61
C ASN A 310 23.26 -36.84 8.60
N ASP A 311 23.84 -36.56 9.75
CA ASP A 311 25.16 -35.90 9.85
C ASP A 311 26.33 -36.83 9.43
N ILE A 312 26.11 -38.14 9.39
CA ILE A 312 27.11 -39.09 8.90
C ILE A 312 27.12 -39.18 7.37
N PHE A 313 25.96 -38.99 6.72
CA PHE A 313 25.83 -39.05 5.25
C PHE A 313 26.15 -37.72 4.53
N ASP A 314 25.90 -36.58 5.19
CA ASP A 314 26.23 -35.24 4.66
C ASP A 314 26.80 -34.35 5.77
N PRO A 315 28.14 -34.43 6.05
CA PRO A 315 28.78 -33.63 7.08
C PRO A 315 28.59 -32.14 6.84
N GLY A 316 28.00 -31.43 7.82
CA GLY A 316 27.66 -30.02 7.75
C GLY A 316 26.28 -29.70 7.11
N ALA A 317 25.40 -30.68 6.93
CA ALA A 317 24.03 -30.46 6.51
C ALA A 317 23.26 -29.65 7.55
N SER A 318 23.46 -29.93 8.84
CA SER A 318 22.86 -29.18 9.96
C SER A 318 23.32 -27.73 10.00
N ASP A 319 24.61 -27.44 9.80
CA ASP A 319 25.16 -26.09 9.79
C ASP A 319 24.62 -25.27 8.60
N ARG A 320 24.58 -25.86 7.40
CA ARG A 320 23.99 -25.21 6.21
C ARG A 320 22.49 -24.97 6.35
N ALA A 321 21.80 -25.86 7.04
CA ALA A 321 20.38 -25.71 7.33
C ALA A 321 20.13 -24.56 8.32
N MET A 322 20.97 -24.44 9.33
CA MET A 322 20.92 -23.38 10.33
C MET A 322 21.26 -22.01 9.72
N GLU A 323 22.26 -21.94 8.86
CA GLU A 323 22.65 -20.73 8.12
C GLU A 323 21.48 -20.23 7.23
N LYS A 324 20.84 -21.10 6.45
CA LYS A 324 19.66 -20.75 5.64
C LYS A 324 18.47 -20.31 6.47
N MET A 325 18.27 -20.92 7.63
CA MET A 325 17.21 -20.50 8.56
C MET A 325 17.47 -19.09 9.09
N GLU A 326 18.72 -18.80 9.45
CA GLU A 326 19.13 -17.48 9.91
C GLU A 326 18.99 -16.42 8.81
N GLU A 327 19.42 -16.74 7.58
CA GLU A 327 19.21 -15.86 6.40
C GLU A 327 17.72 -15.57 6.18
N SER A 328 16.86 -16.58 6.24
CA SER A 328 15.42 -16.47 6.07
C SER A 328 14.78 -15.62 7.16
N PHE A 329 15.22 -15.82 8.41
CA PHE A 329 14.78 -15.00 9.54
C PHE A 329 15.24 -13.56 9.40
N GLN A 330 16.50 -13.30 9.03
CA GLN A 330 17.01 -11.95 8.77
C GLN A 330 16.26 -11.26 7.63
N LYS A 331 15.91 -11.98 6.58
CA LYS A 331 15.10 -11.46 5.47
C LYS A 331 13.72 -11.00 5.96
N MET A 332 13.05 -11.82 6.76
CA MET A 332 11.75 -11.48 7.36
C MET A 332 11.86 -10.24 8.29
N MET A 333 12.93 -10.18 9.09
CA MET A 333 13.21 -9.06 9.98
C MET A 333 13.46 -7.75 9.20
N ASN A 334 14.19 -7.84 8.09
CA ASN A 334 14.44 -6.70 7.23
C ASN A 334 13.14 -6.19 6.57
N MET A 335 12.24 -7.08 6.18
CA MET A 335 10.91 -6.72 5.68
C MET A 335 10.12 -5.96 6.76
N GLN A 336 10.09 -6.45 8.00
CA GLN A 336 9.41 -5.79 9.11
C GLN A 336 10.00 -4.41 9.41
N LYS A 337 11.35 -4.29 9.47
CA LYS A 337 12.05 -3.00 9.66
C LYS A 337 11.75 -2.02 8.52
N ALA A 338 11.60 -2.52 7.30
CA ALA A 338 11.22 -1.72 6.14
C ALA A 338 9.76 -1.24 6.18
N GLY A 339 8.92 -1.79 7.08
CA GLY A 339 7.53 -1.38 7.29
C GLY A 339 6.47 -2.41 6.88
N SER A 340 6.85 -3.57 6.34
CA SER A 340 5.93 -4.64 5.95
C SER A 340 5.18 -5.23 7.13
N ASP A 341 3.91 -5.60 6.90
CA ASP A 341 3.07 -6.30 7.88
C ASP A 341 3.24 -7.82 7.73
N ILE A 342 4.28 -8.35 8.35
CA ILE A 342 4.63 -9.78 8.29
C ILE A 342 3.64 -10.70 9.04
N TYR A 343 2.77 -10.14 9.87
CA TYR A 343 1.81 -10.89 10.69
C TYR A 343 0.44 -11.05 10.04
N PHE A 344 0.14 -10.30 8.99
CA PHE A 344 -1.17 -10.28 8.32
C PHE A 344 -1.68 -11.69 7.97
N GLY A 345 -0.84 -12.53 7.36
CA GLY A 345 -1.25 -13.86 6.91
C GLY A 345 -1.65 -14.81 8.04
N GLY A 346 -0.86 -14.81 9.14
CA GLY A 346 -1.13 -15.65 10.30
C GLY A 346 -2.43 -15.25 11.01
N PHE A 347 -2.60 -13.97 11.29
CA PHE A 347 -3.76 -13.47 12.02
C PHE A 347 -5.05 -13.39 11.19
N SER A 348 -4.97 -13.33 9.87
CA SER A 348 -6.17 -13.27 9.01
C SER A 348 -7.11 -14.48 9.20
N GLN A 349 -6.56 -15.67 9.46
CA GLN A 349 -7.35 -16.87 9.73
C GLN A 349 -8.04 -16.84 11.10
N MET A 350 -7.48 -16.12 12.06
CA MET A 350 -8.00 -15.98 13.43
C MET A 350 -9.14 -14.94 13.54
N LYS A 351 -9.45 -14.21 12.46
CA LYS A 351 -10.55 -13.22 12.42
C LYS A 351 -11.94 -13.85 12.23
N ARG A 352 -12.05 -15.18 12.32
CA ARG A 352 -13.33 -15.90 12.17
C ARG A 352 -14.10 -16.07 13.48
N PHE A 353 -13.55 -15.64 14.61
CA PHE A 353 -14.25 -15.68 15.90
C PHE A 353 -15.48 -14.76 15.88
N PRO A 354 -16.59 -15.11 16.61
CA PRO A 354 -17.79 -14.29 16.70
C PRO A 354 -17.54 -12.86 17.16
N PHE A 355 -16.48 -12.64 17.96
CA PHE A 355 -15.97 -11.33 18.35
C PHE A 355 -15.90 -10.36 17.16
N PHE A 356 -15.40 -10.82 16.03
CA PHE A 356 -15.20 -10.01 14.81
C PHE A 356 -16.46 -9.86 13.93
N TYR A 357 -17.61 -10.36 14.37
CA TYR A 357 -18.87 -10.08 13.68
C TYR A 357 -19.37 -8.66 13.97
N HIS A 358 -18.91 -8.04 15.05
CA HIS A 358 -19.26 -6.68 15.44
C HIS A 358 -18.20 -5.70 14.96
N ALA A 359 -18.59 -4.68 14.19
CA ALA A 359 -17.67 -3.69 13.63
C ALA A 359 -16.87 -2.94 14.73
N ALA A 360 -17.53 -2.56 15.83
CA ALA A 360 -16.90 -1.85 16.93
C ALA A 360 -15.69 -2.59 17.51
N ASN A 361 -15.74 -3.93 17.57
CA ASN A 361 -14.66 -4.76 18.11
C ASN A 361 -13.37 -4.69 17.28
N TRP A 362 -13.43 -4.36 16.00
CA TRP A 362 -12.25 -4.18 15.16
C TRP A 362 -11.48 -2.88 15.45
N PHE A 363 -12.16 -1.90 16.03
CA PHE A 363 -11.61 -0.58 16.35
C PHE A 363 -11.38 -0.38 17.84
N CYS A 364 -11.80 -1.35 18.65
CA CYS A 364 -11.65 -1.31 20.10
C CYS A 364 -10.18 -1.51 20.48
N PRO A 365 -9.52 -0.56 21.16
CA PRO A 365 -8.21 -0.77 21.72
C PRO A 365 -8.18 -1.99 22.64
N PHE A 366 -7.07 -2.73 22.65
CA PHE A 366 -6.97 -3.94 23.43
C PHE A 366 -6.92 -3.64 24.94
N TYR A 367 -7.78 -4.31 25.71
CA TYR A 367 -7.76 -4.33 27.17
C TYR A 367 -8.24 -5.68 27.72
N LEU A 368 -7.71 -6.07 28.86
CA LEU A 368 -7.90 -7.45 29.42
C LEU A 368 -9.31 -7.67 29.98
N GLU A 369 -9.97 -6.63 30.45
CA GLU A 369 -11.31 -6.66 31.07
C GLU A 369 -12.43 -6.72 30.04
N HIS A 370 -12.11 -6.72 28.73
CA HIS A 370 -13.14 -6.79 27.70
C HIS A 370 -14.06 -8.00 27.91
N PRO A 371 -15.39 -7.85 27.98
CA PRO A 371 -16.33 -8.89 28.39
C PRO A 371 -16.21 -10.19 27.59
N GLU A 372 -15.91 -10.10 26.29
CA GLU A 372 -15.84 -11.28 25.43
C GLU A 372 -14.53 -12.08 25.58
N ILE A 373 -13.49 -11.53 26.22
CA ILE A 373 -12.22 -12.21 26.46
C ILE A 373 -11.89 -12.38 27.94
N SER A 374 -12.56 -11.70 28.85
CA SER A 374 -12.21 -11.68 30.28
C SER A 374 -12.17 -13.07 30.91
N SER A 375 -13.13 -13.94 30.57
CA SER A 375 -13.15 -15.35 31.03
C SER A 375 -11.97 -16.18 30.52
N THR A 376 -11.43 -15.81 29.37
CA THR A 376 -10.24 -16.39 28.75
C THR A 376 -8.98 -15.90 29.45
N VAL A 377 -8.90 -14.60 29.67
CA VAL A 377 -7.79 -13.97 30.39
C VAL A 377 -7.67 -14.52 31.82
N ASP A 378 -8.79 -14.76 32.51
CA ASP A 378 -8.79 -15.37 33.83
C ASP A 378 -8.12 -16.75 33.86
N LYS A 379 -8.25 -17.56 32.79
CA LYS A 379 -7.58 -18.87 32.66
C LYS A 379 -6.10 -18.76 32.33
N LEU A 380 -5.65 -17.60 31.85
CA LEU A 380 -4.31 -17.35 31.34
C LEU A 380 -3.45 -16.52 32.31
N LYS A 381 -4.02 -16.05 33.43
CA LYS A 381 -3.35 -15.19 34.43
C LYS A 381 -2.03 -15.77 34.96
N ASP A 382 -1.95 -17.09 35.02
CA ASP A 382 -0.76 -17.81 35.53
C ASP A 382 0.31 -18.05 34.44
N THR A 383 0.14 -17.46 33.24
CA THR A 383 1.09 -17.63 32.12
C THR A 383 1.80 -16.29 31.82
N PRO A 384 2.96 -16.00 32.45
CA PRO A 384 3.71 -14.73 32.29
C PRO A 384 4.04 -14.42 30.83
N LEU A 385 4.31 -15.45 30.03
CA LEU A 385 4.57 -15.36 28.61
C LEU A 385 3.43 -14.65 27.86
N LEU A 386 2.18 -15.05 28.13
CA LEU A 386 1.05 -14.51 27.41
C LEU A 386 0.86 -13.02 27.71
N THR A 387 1.00 -12.64 28.97
CA THR A 387 0.93 -11.24 29.39
C THR A 387 2.01 -10.43 28.70
N ASN A 388 3.22 -10.97 28.57
CA ASN A 388 4.32 -10.29 27.90
C ASN A 388 4.11 -10.17 26.39
N ILE A 389 3.62 -11.23 25.72
CA ILE A 389 3.28 -11.18 24.28
C ILE A 389 2.17 -10.14 24.01
N LEU A 390 1.15 -10.10 24.85
CA LEU A 390 0.04 -9.16 24.67
C LEU A 390 0.45 -7.71 24.94
N ASN A 391 1.35 -7.46 25.89
CA ASN A 391 1.82 -6.12 26.20
C ASN A 391 2.91 -5.65 25.23
N ASN A 392 3.88 -6.52 24.91
CA ASN A 392 5.12 -6.15 24.22
C ASN A 392 5.26 -6.74 22.83
N GLY A 393 4.32 -7.57 22.37
CA GLY A 393 4.31 -8.12 21.01
C GLY A 393 4.01 -7.04 19.97
N PRO A 394 4.61 -7.14 18.77
CA PRO A 394 4.43 -6.18 17.68
C PRO A 394 3.10 -6.37 16.94
N PHE A 395 2.00 -6.54 17.66
CA PHE A 395 0.68 -6.84 17.15
C PHE A 395 -0.26 -5.64 17.27
N CYS A 396 -1.11 -5.42 16.29
CA CYS A 396 -2.20 -4.47 16.39
C CYS A 396 -3.29 -4.98 17.36
N ASP A 397 -4.17 -4.11 17.80
CA ASP A 397 -5.15 -4.42 18.84
C ASP A 397 -6.08 -5.57 18.45
N SER A 398 -6.56 -5.61 17.22
CA SER A 398 -7.40 -6.69 16.73
C SER A 398 -6.67 -8.04 16.68
N ASP A 399 -5.35 -8.05 16.45
CA ASP A 399 -4.54 -9.27 16.48
C ASP A 399 -4.36 -9.78 17.91
N LYS A 400 -4.18 -8.89 18.90
CA LYS A 400 -4.13 -9.25 20.32
C LYS A 400 -5.43 -9.93 20.75
N TYR A 401 -6.60 -9.42 20.36
CA TYR A 401 -7.89 -10.06 20.61
C TYR A 401 -7.98 -11.44 19.98
N SER A 402 -7.63 -11.57 18.69
CA SER A 402 -7.69 -12.86 18.01
C SER A 402 -6.70 -13.88 18.59
N PHE A 403 -5.50 -13.44 18.99
CA PHE A 403 -4.52 -14.28 19.65
C PHE A 403 -5.04 -14.80 20.99
N THR A 404 -5.60 -13.92 21.83
CA THR A 404 -6.18 -14.28 23.12
C THR A 404 -7.28 -15.35 22.97
N LEU A 405 -8.19 -15.15 22.00
CA LEU A 405 -9.27 -16.10 21.71
C LEU A 405 -8.74 -17.45 21.16
N ALA A 406 -7.72 -17.41 20.32
CA ALA A 406 -7.11 -18.62 19.75
C ALA A 406 -6.38 -19.44 20.82
N VAL A 407 -5.57 -18.80 21.66
CA VAL A 407 -4.83 -19.47 22.74
C VAL A 407 -5.79 -20.12 23.73
N ALA A 408 -6.90 -19.47 24.06
CA ALA A 408 -7.92 -20.07 24.93
C ALA A 408 -8.49 -21.40 24.42
N SER A 409 -8.62 -21.50 23.09
CA SER A 409 -9.15 -22.72 22.48
C SER A 409 -8.17 -23.91 22.51
N VAL A 410 -6.87 -23.63 22.64
CA VAL A 410 -5.80 -24.63 22.50
C VAL A 410 -5.06 -24.93 23.80
N ILE A 411 -5.03 -23.99 24.75
CA ILE A 411 -4.16 -24.08 25.95
C ILE A 411 -4.35 -25.36 26.79
N ASN A 412 -5.58 -25.87 26.84
CA ASN A 412 -5.88 -27.11 27.53
C ASN A 412 -5.33 -28.36 26.82
N HIS A 413 -4.93 -28.25 25.55
CA HIS A 413 -4.41 -29.35 24.74
C HIS A 413 -2.89 -29.28 24.59
N ILE A 414 -2.23 -28.23 25.10
CA ILE A 414 -0.78 -28.09 25.08
C ILE A 414 -0.18 -28.91 26.23
N PRO A 415 0.75 -29.82 25.95
CA PRO A 415 1.45 -30.58 26.99
C PRO A 415 2.19 -29.66 27.98
N ALA A 416 2.32 -30.11 29.24
CA ALA A 416 2.91 -29.29 30.32
C ALA A 416 4.36 -28.89 30.04
N ASN A 417 5.17 -29.77 29.45
CA ASN A 417 6.54 -29.47 29.02
C ASN A 417 6.63 -28.37 27.98
N MET A 418 5.67 -28.32 27.06
CA MET A 418 5.62 -27.24 26.06
C MET A 418 5.13 -25.93 26.68
N ARG A 419 4.26 -25.93 27.68
CA ARG A 419 3.88 -24.71 28.42
C ARG A 419 5.09 -24.10 29.15
N GLU A 420 6.01 -24.95 29.68
CA GLU A 420 7.24 -24.47 30.29
C GLU A 420 8.21 -23.86 29.28
N MET A 421 8.33 -24.42 28.07
CA MET A 421 9.12 -23.82 26.98
C MET A 421 8.62 -22.44 26.59
N PHE A 422 7.31 -22.22 26.57
CA PHE A 422 6.73 -20.88 26.34
C PHE A 422 7.06 -19.87 27.45
N ASN A 423 7.53 -20.29 28.61
CA ASN A 423 7.93 -19.40 29.70
C ASN A 423 9.40 -18.95 29.64
N THR A 424 10.18 -19.43 28.66
CA THR A 424 11.57 -18.97 28.47
C THR A 424 11.63 -17.66 27.69
N LYS A 425 12.59 -16.79 28.03
CA LYS A 425 12.78 -15.50 27.34
C LYS A 425 13.11 -15.67 25.84
N GLU A 426 13.66 -16.77 25.46
CA GLU A 426 14.06 -17.12 24.08
C GLU A 426 12.86 -17.45 23.18
N ALA A 427 11.75 -17.97 23.75
CA ALA A 427 10.52 -18.24 23.02
C ALA A 427 9.71 -16.96 22.68
N LEU A 428 10.08 -15.82 23.26
CA LEU A 428 9.30 -14.58 23.19
C LEU A 428 9.35 -13.86 21.84
N GLY A 429 10.24 -14.23 20.94
CA GLY A 429 10.41 -13.49 19.70
C GLY A 429 10.79 -12.03 19.95
N GLN A 430 10.60 -11.17 18.97
CA GLN A 430 10.86 -9.74 19.15
C GLN A 430 9.79 -9.07 20.01
N THR A 431 10.23 -8.51 21.12
CA THR A 431 9.44 -7.57 21.93
C THR A 431 9.75 -6.15 21.48
N VAL A 432 8.72 -5.33 21.45
CA VAL A 432 8.85 -3.89 21.17
C VAL A 432 9.02 -3.17 22.52
N SER A 433 10.02 -2.30 22.61
CA SER A 433 10.23 -1.52 23.82
C SER A 433 9.05 -0.58 24.11
N ASP A 434 8.82 -0.27 25.39
CA ASP A 434 7.78 0.69 25.77
C ASP A 434 7.99 2.07 25.12
N GLU A 435 9.25 2.45 24.89
CA GLU A 435 9.59 3.71 24.22
C GLU A 435 9.19 3.69 22.74
N ASP A 436 9.48 2.60 22.04
CA ASP A 436 9.08 2.44 20.64
C ASP A 436 7.56 2.38 20.47
N GLN A 437 6.84 1.70 21.40
CA GLN A 437 5.38 1.64 21.38
C GLN A 437 4.71 3.01 21.57
N ARG A 438 5.37 3.96 22.24
CA ARG A 438 4.88 5.34 22.43
C ARG A 438 5.16 6.24 21.24
N GLN A 439 5.99 5.81 20.28
CA GLN A 439 6.28 6.61 19.09
C GLN A 439 5.02 6.82 18.23
N PRO A 440 4.73 8.05 17.80
CA PRO A 440 3.56 8.34 16.97
C PRO A 440 3.49 7.48 15.70
N ALA A 441 4.64 7.23 15.08
CA ALA A 441 4.72 6.41 13.87
C ALA A 441 4.34 4.94 14.13
N TYR A 442 4.71 4.39 15.30
CA TYR A 442 4.33 3.03 15.70
C TYR A 442 2.82 2.93 15.97
N ILE A 443 2.29 3.86 16.79
CA ILE A 443 0.86 3.91 17.11
C ILE A 443 0.02 3.99 15.82
N ARG A 444 0.39 4.87 14.90
CA ARG A 444 -0.29 5.05 13.62
C ARG A 444 -0.24 3.78 12.77
N ARG A 445 0.91 3.10 12.72
CA ARG A 445 1.04 1.83 12.00
C ARG A 445 0.10 0.76 12.55
N MET A 446 -0.02 0.62 13.87
CA MET A 446 -0.94 -0.34 14.50
C MET A 446 -2.40 -0.03 14.15
N ILE A 447 -2.80 1.24 14.23
CA ILE A 447 -4.15 1.68 13.83
C ILE A 447 -4.43 1.34 12.35
N LEU A 448 -3.48 1.60 11.46
CA LEU A 448 -3.63 1.30 10.03
C LEU A 448 -3.72 -0.20 9.74
N GLN A 449 -2.97 -1.03 10.48
CA GLN A 449 -3.05 -2.48 10.37
C GLN A 449 -4.43 -3.00 10.81
N ASP A 450 -5.00 -2.49 11.91
CA ASP A 450 -6.35 -2.84 12.34
C ASP A 450 -7.38 -2.45 11.27
N MET A 451 -7.28 -1.24 10.72
CA MET A 451 -8.16 -0.76 9.66
C MET A 451 -8.02 -1.58 8.38
N TYR A 452 -6.80 -1.90 7.96
CA TYR A 452 -6.58 -2.72 6.77
C TYR A 452 -7.21 -4.11 6.93
N ARG A 453 -7.03 -4.75 8.11
CA ARG A 453 -7.68 -6.03 8.43
C ARG A 453 -9.19 -5.92 8.37
N PHE A 454 -9.78 -4.86 8.94
CA PHE A 454 -11.22 -4.63 8.88
C PHE A 454 -11.72 -4.54 7.43
N PHE A 455 -11.15 -3.69 6.60
CA PHE A 455 -11.58 -3.52 5.20
C PHE A 455 -11.26 -4.72 4.30
N ARG A 456 -10.38 -5.64 4.73
CA ARG A 456 -10.09 -6.88 3.99
C ARG A 456 -10.91 -8.08 4.47
N LEU A 457 -11.22 -8.17 5.75
CA LEU A 457 -11.72 -9.41 6.38
C LEU A 457 -13.12 -9.30 6.96
N PHE A 458 -13.60 -8.09 7.31
CA PHE A 458 -14.94 -7.91 7.85
C PHE A 458 -16.01 -8.36 6.85
N HIS A 459 -16.99 -9.15 7.32
CA HIS A 459 -17.96 -9.81 6.44
C HIS A 459 -18.87 -8.84 5.67
N GLN A 460 -19.17 -7.65 6.22
CA GLN A 460 -19.99 -6.60 5.59
C GLN A 460 -19.15 -5.47 4.96
N ARG A 461 -17.84 -5.62 4.81
CA ARG A 461 -16.93 -4.58 4.30
C ARG A 461 -17.34 -3.97 2.96
N GLY A 462 -17.99 -4.75 2.09
CA GLY A 462 -18.47 -4.26 0.78
C GLY A 462 -19.59 -3.22 0.85
N GLN A 463 -20.11 -2.95 2.05
CA GLN A 463 -21.14 -1.93 2.32
C GLN A 463 -20.53 -0.60 2.80
N LEU A 464 -19.19 -0.53 2.91
CA LEU A 464 -18.43 0.62 3.38
C LEU A 464 -17.46 1.10 2.33
N VAL A 465 -17.12 2.40 2.37
CA VAL A 465 -16.08 2.98 1.52
C VAL A 465 -14.72 2.50 2.05
N ASN A 466 -13.94 1.85 1.17
CA ASN A 466 -12.63 1.34 1.52
C ASN A 466 -11.54 2.40 1.23
N PRO A 467 -10.82 2.90 2.25
CA PRO A 467 -9.78 3.91 2.05
C PRO A 467 -8.50 3.34 1.41
N PHE A 468 -8.35 2.01 1.38
CA PHE A 468 -7.20 1.33 0.78
C PHE A 468 -7.42 0.97 -0.70
N ASP A 469 -8.53 1.38 -1.32
CA ASP A 469 -8.73 1.23 -2.75
C ASP A 469 -7.75 2.14 -3.51
N LYS A 470 -7.25 1.66 -4.65
CA LYS A 470 -6.24 2.37 -5.45
C LYS A 470 -6.62 3.81 -5.80
N SER A 471 -7.91 4.08 -6.00
CA SER A 471 -8.42 5.42 -6.30
C SER A 471 -8.34 6.40 -5.13
N ASN A 472 -8.34 5.91 -3.88
CA ASN A 472 -8.44 6.72 -2.66
C ASN A 472 -7.14 6.70 -1.83
N SER A 473 -6.20 5.82 -2.18
CA SER A 473 -5.03 5.55 -1.35
C SER A 473 -3.94 6.63 -1.39
N ILE A 474 -3.96 7.53 -2.40
CA ILE A 474 -2.96 8.60 -2.54
C ILE A 474 -3.60 9.94 -2.15
N PHE A 475 -3.87 10.09 -0.88
CA PHE A 475 -4.58 11.25 -0.36
C PHE A 475 -3.75 12.54 -0.42
N VAL A 476 -2.42 12.48 -0.36
CA VAL A 476 -1.53 13.65 -0.46
C VAL A 476 -1.62 14.36 -1.82
N ALA A 477 -2.16 13.70 -2.83
CA ALA A 477 -2.44 14.32 -4.14
C ALA A 477 -3.72 15.16 -4.16
N ASP A 478 -4.50 15.22 -3.07
CA ASP A 478 -5.73 16.01 -2.98
C ASP A 478 -5.45 17.50 -3.09
N ASP A 479 -6.34 18.23 -3.80
CA ASP A 479 -6.21 19.67 -4.03
C ASP A 479 -6.25 20.53 -2.75
N LEU A 480 -6.74 19.97 -1.63
CA LEU A 480 -6.72 20.64 -0.33
C LEU A 480 -5.29 20.90 0.19
N PHE A 481 -4.32 20.10 -0.28
CA PHE A 481 -2.91 20.26 0.08
C PHE A 481 -2.13 21.22 -0.83
N ASN A 482 -2.74 21.73 -1.92
CA ASN A 482 -2.07 22.65 -2.82
C ASN A 482 -1.73 23.97 -2.09
N GLY A 483 -0.47 24.40 -2.20
CA GLY A 483 0.01 25.64 -1.56
C GLY A 483 0.29 25.51 -0.06
N THR A 484 0.35 24.31 0.48
CA THR A 484 0.65 24.03 1.90
C THR A 484 2.06 23.48 2.09
N GLU A 485 2.47 23.30 3.35
CA GLU A 485 3.77 22.71 3.72
C GLU A 485 4.00 21.29 3.18
N ILE A 486 2.96 20.60 2.73
CA ILE A 486 3.06 19.26 2.10
C ILE A 486 3.95 19.31 0.84
N GLN A 487 3.99 20.42 0.14
CA GLN A 487 4.83 20.54 -1.07
C GLN A 487 6.32 20.34 -0.76
N LYS A 488 6.77 20.65 0.45
CA LYS A 488 8.17 20.46 0.86
C LYS A 488 8.57 18.99 1.04
N VAL A 489 7.60 18.11 1.30
CA VAL A 489 7.83 16.66 1.51
C VAL A 489 7.50 15.82 0.28
N LEU A 490 6.89 16.41 -0.78
CA LEU A 490 6.59 15.70 -2.03
C LEU A 490 7.82 15.09 -2.70
N PRO A 491 9.01 15.76 -2.75
CA PRO A 491 10.21 15.17 -3.34
C PRO A 491 10.59 13.82 -2.74
N ASP A 492 10.61 13.74 -1.42
CA ASP A 492 10.97 12.52 -0.70
C ASP A 492 9.89 11.44 -0.83
N LEU A 493 8.63 11.85 -0.89
CA LEU A 493 7.50 10.95 -1.09
C LEU A 493 7.50 10.36 -2.51
N CYS A 494 7.71 11.18 -3.55
CA CYS A 494 7.84 10.71 -4.94
C CYS A 494 9.04 9.75 -5.09
N TYR A 495 10.16 10.07 -4.45
CA TYR A 495 11.33 9.19 -4.44
C TYR A 495 11.04 7.84 -3.76
N PHE A 496 10.31 7.87 -2.63
CA PHE A 496 9.84 6.66 -1.97
C PHE A 496 8.94 5.81 -2.89
N MET A 497 7.97 6.43 -3.56
CA MET A 497 7.07 5.73 -4.50
C MET A 497 7.83 5.14 -5.69
N LEU A 498 8.85 5.84 -6.17
CA LEU A 498 9.72 5.35 -7.23
C LEU A 498 10.51 4.10 -6.78
N LYS A 499 11.08 4.14 -5.57
CA LYS A 499 11.82 3.00 -4.98
C LYS A 499 10.93 1.76 -4.81
N HIS A 500 9.66 1.96 -4.44
CA HIS A 500 8.67 0.91 -4.26
C HIS A 500 7.91 0.55 -5.55
N LYS A 501 8.34 1.06 -6.71
CA LYS A 501 7.75 0.79 -8.03
C LYS A 501 6.23 1.06 -8.11
N ASN A 502 5.76 2.03 -7.32
CA ASN A 502 4.34 2.37 -7.26
C ASN A 502 3.97 3.38 -8.36
N LYS A 503 3.71 2.85 -9.58
CA LYS A 503 3.31 3.65 -10.74
C LYS A 503 2.07 4.49 -10.47
N ASN A 504 1.03 3.90 -9.87
CA ASN A 504 -0.23 4.59 -9.59
C ASN A 504 -0.04 5.83 -8.70
N ALA A 505 0.79 5.72 -7.65
CA ALA A 505 1.09 6.86 -6.79
C ALA A 505 1.84 7.97 -7.55
N LEU A 506 2.81 7.60 -8.38
CA LEU A 506 3.57 8.56 -9.17
C LEU A 506 2.68 9.31 -10.18
N GLU A 507 1.74 8.63 -10.83
CA GLU A 507 0.76 9.25 -11.74
C GLU A 507 -0.05 10.39 -11.08
N HIS A 508 -0.35 10.25 -9.77
CA HIS A 508 -1.10 11.26 -9.02
C HIS A 508 -0.20 12.36 -8.41
N LEU A 509 1.03 12.01 -8.03
CA LEU A 509 1.92 12.94 -7.31
C LEU A 509 2.76 13.81 -8.23
N LEU A 510 3.24 13.28 -9.37
CA LEU A 510 4.11 14.03 -10.28
C LEU A 510 3.46 15.32 -10.85
N PRO A 511 2.15 15.36 -11.17
CA PRO A 511 1.51 16.62 -11.55
C PRO A 511 1.53 17.70 -10.45
N LYS A 512 1.65 17.29 -9.17
CA LYS A 512 1.75 18.21 -8.03
C LYS A 512 3.18 18.61 -7.70
N TYR A 513 4.14 17.81 -8.14
CA TYR A 513 5.57 18.05 -7.99
C TYR A 513 6.20 18.23 -9.38
N ASN A 514 6.09 19.43 -9.91
CA ASN A 514 6.61 19.80 -11.23
C ASN A 514 7.41 21.11 -11.13
N ASP A 515 8.53 21.06 -10.40
CA ASP A 515 9.47 22.17 -10.27
C ASP A 515 10.65 21.96 -11.23
N THR A 516 10.69 22.76 -12.30
CA THR A 516 11.74 22.69 -13.32
C THR A 516 13.13 23.17 -12.83
N ASN A 517 13.19 23.80 -11.66
CA ASN A 517 14.44 24.26 -11.04
C ASN A 517 14.94 23.29 -9.94
N ASP A 518 14.27 22.17 -9.73
CA ASP A 518 14.69 21.15 -8.79
C ASP A 518 15.27 19.92 -9.53
N SER A 519 16.57 19.66 -9.34
CA SER A 519 17.26 18.51 -9.94
C SER A 519 16.63 17.17 -9.55
N LYS A 520 16.14 17.01 -8.31
CA LYS A 520 15.44 15.81 -7.88
C LYS A 520 14.10 15.62 -8.62
N CYS A 521 13.37 16.73 -8.85
CA CYS A 521 12.14 16.70 -9.61
C CYS A 521 12.41 16.18 -11.03
N MET A 522 13.36 16.77 -11.72
CA MET A 522 13.74 16.40 -13.08
C MET A 522 14.23 14.92 -13.14
N LEU A 523 15.03 14.48 -12.18
CA LEU A 523 15.46 13.09 -12.08
C LEU A 523 14.29 12.12 -11.96
N ILE A 524 13.33 12.41 -11.08
CA ILE A 524 12.17 11.54 -10.83
C ILE A 524 11.28 11.46 -12.06
N HIS A 525 11.01 12.60 -12.73
CA HIS A 525 10.26 12.65 -13.98
C HIS A 525 10.97 11.83 -15.08
N GLY A 526 12.27 12.00 -15.25
CA GLY A 526 13.04 11.23 -16.23
C GLY A 526 13.00 9.73 -15.98
N ILE A 527 13.14 9.27 -14.73
CA ILE A 527 13.03 7.85 -14.39
C ILE A 527 11.59 7.34 -14.61
N TYR A 528 10.59 8.16 -14.32
CA TYR A 528 9.19 7.79 -14.55
C TYR A 528 8.88 7.62 -16.04
N GLU A 529 9.31 8.55 -16.90
CA GLU A 529 9.14 8.48 -18.35
C GLU A 529 9.84 7.23 -18.93
N LEU A 530 11.06 6.93 -18.45
CA LEU A 530 11.82 5.79 -18.92
C LEU A 530 11.19 4.45 -18.50
N ASN A 531 10.89 4.28 -17.21
CA ASN A 531 10.51 2.98 -16.66
C ASN A 531 9.02 2.64 -16.79
N TYR A 532 8.14 3.65 -16.88
CA TYR A 532 6.69 3.44 -16.81
C TYR A 532 5.92 3.94 -18.02
N CYS A 533 6.43 4.95 -18.73
CA CYS A 533 5.80 5.48 -19.94
C CYS A 533 6.42 4.92 -21.22
N GLY A 534 7.64 4.38 -21.16
CA GLY A 534 8.36 3.88 -22.33
C GLY A 534 8.76 4.99 -23.31
N ASN A 535 9.00 6.21 -22.81
CA ASN A 535 9.36 7.39 -23.57
C ASN A 535 10.83 7.78 -23.34
N PRO A 536 11.81 7.06 -23.91
CA PRO A 536 13.22 7.30 -23.63
C PRO A 536 13.71 8.69 -24.08
N LYS A 537 13.11 9.28 -25.12
CA LYS A 537 13.48 10.65 -25.58
C LYS A 537 13.07 11.70 -24.58
N SER A 538 11.82 11.65 -24.09
CA SER A 538 11.34 12.56 -23.04
C SER A 538 12.13 12.36 -21.74
N ALA A 539 12.44 11.11 -21.40
CA ALA A 539 13.27 10.79 -20.26
C ALA A 539 14.67 11.45 -20.34
N ALA A 540 15.31 11.41 -21.51
CA ALA A 540 16.60 12.05 -21.73
C ALA A 540 16.53 13.55 -21.49
N GLU A 541 15.52 14.25 -22.02
CA GLU A 541 15.33 15.70 -21.81
C GLU A 541 15.22 16.08 -20.33
N TYR A 542 14.43 15.32 -19.53
CA TYR A 542 14.33 15.54 -18.09
C TYR A 542 15.66 15.27 -17.36
N LEU A 543 16.37 14.23 -17.75
CA LEU A 543 17.62 13.84 -17.11
C LEU A 543 18.78 14.79 -17.45
N GLU A 544 18.81 15.35 -18.66
CA GLU A 544 19.73 16.42 -19.05
C GLU A 544 19.50 17.67 -18.19
N LYS A 545 18.26 18.11 -18.04
CA LYS A 545 17.92 19.23 -17.13
C LYS A 545 18.32 18.93 -15.68
N SER A 546 18.15 17.70 -15.22
CA SER A 546 18.61 17.31 -13.89
C SER A 546 20.13 17.47 -13.74
N LEU A 547 20.90 17.13 -14.77
CA LEU A 547 22.36 17.26 -14.78
C LEU A 547 22.83 18.71 -14.99
N GLU A 548 22.08 19.54 -15.73
CA GLU A 548 22.36 20.98 -15.79
C GLU A 548 22.28 21.64 -14.41
N LEU A 549 21.30 21.21 -13.58
CA LEU A 549 21.12 21.70 -12.20
C LEU A 549 22.11 21.08 -11.21
N GLN A 550 22.47 19.79 -11.41
CA GLN A 550 23.37 19.05 -10.54
C GLN A 550 24.29 18.12 -11.36
N PRO A 551 25.42 18.60 -11.87
CA PRO A 551 26.30 17.86 -12.78
C PRO A 551 26.91 16.58 -12.20
N ASP A 552 27.06 16.51 -10.87
CA ASP A 552 27.68 15.36 -10.19
C ASP A 552 26.69 14.25 -9.81
N ASN A 553 25.43 14.35 -10.22
CA ASN A 553 24.44 13.34 -9.91
C ASN A 553 24.64 12.05 -10.71
N ARG A 554 25.39 11.11 -10.12
CA ARG A 554 25.74 9.81 -10.74
C ARG A 554 24.50 9.03 -11.19
N ARG A 555 23.38 9.11 -10.44
CA ARG A 555 22.14 8.41 -10.80
C ARG A 555 21.50 9.01 -12.05
N ALA A 556 21.51 10.33 -12.19
CA ALA A 556 21.03 11.00 -13.38
C ALA A 556 21.89 10.64 -14.60
N LYS A 557 23.25 10.61 -14.48
CA LYS A 557 24.15 10.17 -15.54
C LYS A 557 23.85 8.74 -16.00
N SER A 558 23.65 7.81 -15.05
CA SER A 558 23.36 6.41 -15.36
C SER A 558 22.00 6.25 -16.05
N MET A 559 20.97 6.98 -15.59
CA MET A 559 19.64 6.93 -16.21
C MET A 559 19.64 7.60 -17.58
N LEU A 560 20.40 8.69 -17.77
CA LEU A 560 20.53 9.33 -19.07
C LEU A 560 21.25 8.46 -20.08
N ALA A 561 22.36 7.81 -19.68
CA ALA A 561 23.04 6.85 -20.54
C ALA A 561 22.08 5.74 -21.03
N ARG A 562 21.26 5.23 -20.11
CA ARG A 562 20.25 4.22 -20.45
C ARG A 562 19.13 4.79 -21.33
N ALA A 563 18.64 6.00 -21.06
CA ALA A 563 17.61 6.64 -21.87
C ALA A 563 18.10 6.89 -23.30
N CYS A 564 19.33 7.39 -23.48
CA CYS A 564 19.95 7.53 -24.79
C CYS A 564 20.06 6.18 -25.51
N PHE A 565 20.45 5.12 -24.80
CA PHE A 565 20.59 3.78 -25.35
C PHE A 565 19.22 3.21 -25.82
N GLU A 566 18.17 3.35 -25.00
CA GLU A 566 16.81 2.89 -25.35
C GLU A 566 16.16 3.78 -26.43
N ALA A 567 16.63 5.03 -26.58
CA ALA A 567 16.25 5.92 -27.69
C ALA A 567 17.02 5.65 -28.99
N GLU A 568 17.88 4.61 -29.01
CA GLU A 568 18.76 4.26 -30.12
C GLU A 568 19.81 5.35 -30.47
N ASN A 569 20.02 6.32 -29.57
CA ASN A 569 21.10 7.31 -29.68
C ASN A 569 22.38 6.77 -29.04
N TYR A 570 23.01 5.83 -29.73
CA TYR A 570 24.13 5.05 -29.19
C TYR A 570 25.40 5.86 -28.97
N ASP A 571 25.63 6.90 -29.76
CA ASP A 571 26.78 7.80 -29.63
C ASP A 571 26.72 8.58 -28.30
N ASP A 572 25.57 9.17 -27.99
CA ASP A 572 25.41 9.87 -26.71
C ASP A 572 25.33 8.92 -25.53
N ALA A 573 24.74 7.74 -25.70
CA ALA A 573 24.81 6.67 -24.69
C ALA A 573 26.28 6.30 -24.38
N ALA A 574 27.12 6.11 -25.41
CA ALA A 574 28.54 5.79 -25.25
C ALA A 574 29.27 6.90 -24.50
N LYS A 575 29.03 8.18 -24.79
CA LYS A 575 29.63 9.33 -24.05
C LYS A 575 29.30 9.27 -22.56
N TRP A 576 28.04 9.06 -22.22
CA TRP A 576 27.62 9.01 -20.80
C TRP A 576 28.12 7.76 -20.08
N TYR A 577 28.16 6.60 -20.75
CA TYR A 577 28.76 5.39 -20.17
C TYR A 577 30.29 5.53 -20.04
N GLU A 578 30.98 6.26 -20.92
CA GLU A 578 32.39 6.59 -20.79
C GLU A 578 32.65 7.43 -19.51
N VAL A 579 31.82 8.45 -19.26
CA VAL A 579 31.92 9.26 -18.03
C VAL A 579 31.76 8.37 -16.80
N LEU A 580 30.76 7.47 -16.78
CA LEU A 580 30.53 6.55 -15.66
C LEU A 580 31.67 5.53 -15.48
N TYR A 581 32.28 5.07 -16.57
CA TYR A 581 33.42 4.19 -16.54
C TYR A 581 34.66 4.93 -15.98
N ASN A 582 34.91 6.17 -16.40
CA ASN A 582 36.03 6.97 -15.90
C ASN A 582 35.87 7.34 -14.42
N GLU A 583 34.64 7.56 -13.94
CA GLU A 583 34.36 7.76 -12.50
C GLU A 583 34.64 6.51 -11.65
N ASN A 584 34.41 5.31 -12.19
CA ASN A 584 34.70 4.05 -11.52
C ASN A 584 35.13 2.96 -12.51
N SER A 585 36.41 2.99 -12.86
CA SER A 585 37.03 2.05 -13.81
C SER A 585 37.12 0.60 -13.28
N GLN A 586 36.97 0.38 -11.98
CA GLN A 586 36.94 -0.94 -11.35
C GLN A 586 35.56 -1.66 -11.52
N SER A 587 34.52 -0.95 -11.94
CA SER A 587 33.19 -1.53 -12.12
C SER A 587 33.09 -2.26 -13.46
N GLN A 588 33.09 -3.60 -13.42
CA GLN A 588 32.86 -4.44 -14.59
C GLN A 588 31.55 -4.04 -15.32
N ALA A 589 30.50 -3.73 -14.57
CA ALA A 589 29.22 -3.35 -15.16
C ALA A 589 29.29 -2.03 -15.95
N ASN A 590 29.99 -1.00 -15.43
CA ASN A 590 30.18 0.26 -16.15
C ASN A 590 30.99 0.06 -17.44
N ALA A 591 32.10 -0.71 -17.35
CA ALA A 591 32.94 -1.02 -18.47
C ALA A 591 32.18 -1.80 -19.55
N LEU A 592 31.39 -2.79 -19.14
CA LEU A 592 30.60 -3.61 -20.06
C LEU A 592 29.50 -2.78 -20.76
N ASN A 593 28.75 -1.95 -20.01
CA ASN A 593 27.74 -1.07 -20.59
C ASN A 593 28.34 -0.08 -21.60
N TYR A 594 29.53 0.45 -21.31
CA TYR A 594 30.25 1.31 -22.26
C TYR A 594 30.62 0.54 -23.53
N CYS A 595 31.14 -0.68 -23.40
CA CYS A 595 31.43 -1.52 -24.55
C CYS A 595 30.19 -1.87 -25.38
N VAL A 596 29.07 -2.16 -24.72
CA VAL A 596 27.79 -2.46 -25.42
C VAL A 596 27.32 -1.22 -26.20
N ALA A 597 27.39 -0.02 -25.60
CA ALA A 597 27.01 1.20 -26.31
C ALA A 597 27.91 1.48 -27.51
N LEU A 598 29.24 1.30 -27.36
CA LEU A 598 30.19 1.40 -28.47
C LEU A 598 29.90 0.38 -29.58
N SER A 599 29.54 -0.86 -29.22
CA SER A 599 29.22 -1.91 -30.17
C SER A 599 27.97 -1.57 -30.98
N LYS A 600 26.94 -1.01 -30.32
CA LYS A 600 25.72 -0.56 -30.99
C LYS A 600 25.94 0.69 -31.85
N ALA A 601 26.90 1.52 -31.49
CA ALA A 601 27.37 2.65 -32.30
C ALA A 601 28.32 2.23 -33.44
N GLU A 602 28.51 0.93 -33.70
CA GLU A 602 29.43 0.34 -34.70
C GLU A 602 30.91 0.71 -34.47
N ARG A 603 31.27 1.18 -33.27
CA ARG A 603 32.64 1.52 -32.86
C ARG A 603 33.36 0.27 -32.31
N TYR A 604 33.40 -0.80 -33.10
CA TYR A 604 33.89 -2.12 -32.68
C TYR A 604 35.34 -2.13 -32.22
N SER A 605 36.22 -1.31 -32.86
CA SER A 605 37.61 -1.23 -32.49
C SER A 605 37.84 -0.70 -31.08
N ASP A 606 37.10 0.37 -30.73
CA ASP A 606 37.21 1.01 -29.41
C ASP A 606 36.69 0.05 -28.32
N ALA A 607 35.57 -0.61 -28.56
CA ALA A 607 35.00 -1.59 -27.63
C ALA A 607 35.95 -2.80 -27.43
N THR A 608 36.53 -3.33 -28.49
CA THR A 608 37.33 -4.57 -28.47
C THR A 608 38.57 -4.41 -27.59
N ASN A 609 39.27 -3.25 -27.62
CA ASN A 609 40.43 -3.00 -26.79
C ASN A 609 40.10 -3.09 -25.28
N LEU A 610 38.95 -2.55 -24.87
CA LEU A 610 38.51 -2.63 -23.49
C LEU A 610 38.01 -4.04 -23.13
N LEU A 611 37.33 -4.70 -24.07
CA LEU A 611 36.80 -6.05 -23.87
C LEU A 611 37.88 -7.10 -23.69
N PHE A 612 39.01 -6.98 -24.41
CA PHE A 612 40.15 -7.87 -24.18
C PHE A 612 40.73 -7.70 -22.77
N LYS A 613 40.80 -6.48 -22.27
CA LYS A 613 41.20 -6.22 -20.88
C LYS A 613 40.23 -6.87 -19.89
N LEU A 614 38.95 -6.70 -20.10
CA LEU A 614 37.88 -7.30 -19.25
C LEU A 614 37.92 -8.84 -19.32
N ASP A 615 38.17 -9.44 -20.50
CA ASP A 615 38.25 -10.89 -20.64
C ASP A 615 39.46 -11.50 -19.90
N ILE A 616 40.53 -10.73 -19.77
CA ILE A 616 41.73 -11.12 -18.97
C ILE A 616 41.40 -10.96 -17.46
N GLU A 617 40.76 -9.88 -17.06
CA GLU A 617 40.41 -9.61 -15.66
C GLU A 617 39.31 -10.52 -15.13
N TYR A 618 38.38 -10.90 -16.00
CA TYR A 618 37.18 -11.72 -15.69
C TYR A 618 37.02 -12.88 -16.68
N PRO A 619 37.92 -13.88 -16.65
CA PRO A 619 37.98 -14.92 -17.70
C PRO A 619 36.74 -15.82 -17.78
N ASP A 620 35.99 -15.93 -16.67
CA ASP A 620 34.78 -16.76 -16.59
C ASP A 620 33.49 -15.96 -16.86
N SER A 621 33.59 -14.67 -17.17
CA SER A 621 32.43 -13.82 -17.40
C SER A 621 31.84 -14.04 -18.81
N ILE A 622 30.79 -14.82 -18.91
CA ILE A 622 30.06 -15.05 -20.16
C ILE A 622 29.50 -13.75 -20.77
N PRO A 623 28.93 -12.79 -20.00
CA PRO A 623 28.53 -11.49 -20.56
C PRO A 623 29.65 -10.73 -21.26
N VAL A 624 30.87 -10.71 -20.72
CA VAL A 624 32.04 -10.08 -21.37
C VAL A 624 32.37 -10.82 -22.66
N THR A 625 32.45 -12.16 -22.63
CA THR A 625 32.74 -13.00 -23.79
C THR A 625 31.71 -12.79 -24.90
N ARG A 626 30.43 -12.64 -24.55
CA ARG A 626 29.31 -12.43 -25.50
C ARG A 626 29.50 -11.12 -26.27
N VAL A 627 29.79 -10.02 -25.59
CA VAL A 627 30.01 -8.70 -26.21
C VAL A 627 31.32 -8.72 -27.03
N LEU A 628 32.37 -9.37 -26.53
CA LEU A 628 33.62 -9.53 -27.25
C LEU A 628 33.44 -10.30 -28.56
N ALA A 629 32.71 -11.42 -28.54
CA ALA A 629 32.42 -12.25 -29.73
C ALA A 629 31.71 -11.44 -30.82
N TRP A 630 30.69 -10.66 -30.45
CA TRP A 630 29.97 -9.77 -31.36
C TRP A 630 30.92 -8.71 -31.99
N ASN A 631 31.74 -8.04 -31.19
CA ASN A 631 32.67 -7.04 -31.68
C ASN A 631 33.76 -7.62 -32.60
N LEU A 632 34.21 -8.84 -32.32
CA LEU A 632 35.13 -9.56 -33.19
C LEU A 632 34.54 -9.88 -34.56
N MET A 633 33.23 -10.21 -34.64
CA MET A 633 32.54 -10.35 -35.91
C MET A 633 32.49 -9.02 -36.67
N GLY A 634 32.11 -7.91 -35.98
CA GLY A 634 32.08 -6.57 -36.56
C GLY A 634 33.44 -6.07 -37.08
N LEU A 635 34.55 -6.71 -36.66
CA LEU A 635 35.92 -6.44 -37.13
C LEU A 635 36.44 -7.49 -38.12
N ASP A 636 35.58 -8.36 -38.65
CA ASP A 636 35.93 -9.47 -39.53
C ASP A 636 36.94 -10.48 -38.94
N LYS A 637 37.12 -10.49 -37.59
CA LYS A 637 37.98 -11.44 -36.88
C LYS A 637 37.21 -12.74 -36.57
N LEU A 638 36.66 -13.36 -37.62
CA LEU A 638 35.69 -14.44 -37.53
C LEU A 638 36.17 -15.68 -36.78
N GLN A 639 37.46 -16.10 -36.96
CA GLN A 639 38.02 -17.26 -36.24
C GLN A 639 38.14 -17.01 -34.71
N GLN A 640 38.37 -15.77 -34.30
CA GLN A 640 38.43 -15.41 -32.90
C GLN A 640 37.00 -15.34 -32.30
N ALA A 641 36.06 -14.80 -33.07
CA ALA A 641 34.64 -14.77 -32.66
C ALA A 641 34.09 -16.21 -32.51
N GLU A 642 34.42 -17.10 -33.40
CA GLU A 642 34.05 -18.53 -33.34
C GLU A 642 34.53 -19.17 -32.01
N LYS A 643 35.80 -18.96 -31.65
CA LYS A 643 36.34 -19.49 -30.39
C LYS A 643 35.58 -18.97 -29.18
N ALA A 644 35.22 -17.69 -29.19
CA ALA A 644 34.44 -17.08 -28.14
C ALA A 644 33.02 -17.65 -28.06
N TYR A 645 32.32 -17.80 -29.20
CA TYR A 645 31.01 -18.43 -29.24
C TYR A 645 31.03 -19.89 -28.79
N ARG A 646 32.02 -20.67 -29.19
CA ARG A 646 32.21 -22.05 -28.68
C ARG A 646 32.38 -22.11 -27.16
N ARG A 647 33.02 -21.10 -26.55
CA ARG A 647 33.15 -21.00 -25.08
C ARG A 647 31.78 -20.70 -24.46
N ILE A 648 31.00 -19.76 -25.02
CA ILE A 648 29.67 -19.40 -24.55
C ILE A 648 28.74 -20.61 -24.61
N LEU A 649 28.70 -21.32 -25.78
CA LEU A 649 27.78 -22.43 -25.99
C LEU A 649 28.11 -23.70 -25.16
N LYS A 650 29.27 -23.76 -24.53
CA LYS A 650 29.65 -24.80 -23.57
C LYS A 650 29.34 -24.44 -22.12
N SER A 651 28.97 -23.21 -21.85
CA SER A 651 28.65 -22.74 -20.49
C SER A 651 27.21 -23.08 -20.11
N ASN A 652 26.93 -23.05 -18.80
CA ASN A 652 25.55 -23.18 -18.29
C ASN A 652 24.73 -21.88 -18.47
N ASP A 653 25.38 -20.76 -18.82
CA ASP A 653 24.77 -19.43 -18.96
C ASP A 653 24.46 -19.07 -20.44
N THR A 654 24.30 -20.09 -21.30
CA THR A 654 23.94 -19.92 -22.70
C THR A 654 22.52 -19.42 -22.84
N GLU A 655 22.34 -18.29 -23.51
CA GLU A 655 21.04 -17.70 -23.85
C GLU A 655 20.63 -18.06 -25.28
N ASN A 656 19.32 -17.93 -25.57
CA ASN A 656 18.83 -18.24 -26.91
C ASN A 656 19.50 -17.37 -28.01
N GLY A 657 19.71 -16.08 -27.75
CA GLY A 657 20.41 -15.18 -28.68
C GLY A 657 21.85 -15.56 -28.99
N ASP A 658 22.51 -16.37 -28.15
CA ASP A 658 23.87 -16.84 -28.40
C ASP A 658 23.91 -17.84 -29.57
N TRP A 659 22.85 -18.68 -29.73
CA TRP A 659 22.71 -19.57 -30.87
C TRP A 659 22.52 -18.79 -32.15
N LEU A 660 21.72 -17.69 -32.13
CA LEU A 660 21.54 -16.82 -33.30
C LEU A 660 22.85 -16.20 -33.74
N ASN A 661 23.58 -15.58 -32.77
CA ASN A 661 24.85 -14.89 -33.07
C ASN A 661 25.95 -15.86 -33.47
N ALA A 662 26.01 -17.05 -32.85
CA ALA A 662 26.92 -18.11 -33.29
C ALA A 662 26.59 -18.60 -34.72
N GLY A 663 25.30 -18.68 -35.09
CA GLY A 663 24.84 -18.96 -36.44
C GLY A 663 25.34 -17.92 -37.44
N TYR A 664 25.26 -16.62 -37.11
CA TYR A 664 25.86 -15.57 -37.95
C TYR A 664 27.36 -15.77 -38.13
N CYS A 665 28.07 -16.07 -37.05
CA CYS A 665 29.52 -16.29 -37.11
C CYS A 665 29.89 -17.46 -38.06
N GLN A 666 29.20 -18.58 -37.96
CA GLN A 666 29.41 -19.74 -38.84
C GLN A 666 29.02 -19.44 -40.30
N TRP A 667 27.95 -18.68 -40.49
CA TRP A 667 27.53 -18.25 -41.81
C TRP A 667 28.58 -17.38 -42.51
N LEU A 668 29.11 -16.37 -41.78
CA LEU A 668 30.17 -15.49 -42.27
C LEU A 668 31.48 -16.25 -42.52
N LEU A 669 31.75 -17.33 -41.80
CA LEU A 669 32.90 -18.23 -42.07
C LEU A 669 32.68 -19.14 -43.27
N GLY A 670 31.50 -19.17 -43.88
CA GLY A 670 31.12 -20.06 -44.97
C GLY A 670 30.71 -21.48 -44.52
N ASN A 671 30.59 -21.73 -43.23
CA ASN A 671 30.19 -23.03 -42.66
C ASN A 671 28.66 -23.15 -42.59
N ILE A 672 28.01 -23.24 -43.78
CA ILE A 672 26.55 -23.19 -43.91
C ILE A 672 25.85 -24.28 -43.09
N SER A 673 26.35 -25.51 -43.09
CA SER A 673 25.74 -26.62 -42.33
C SER A 673 25.72 -26.36 -40.83
N GLU A 674 26.83 -25.85 -40.26
CA GLU A 674 26.90 -25.47 -38.83
C GLU A 674 25.97 -24.28 -38.52
N ALA A 675 25.91 -23.29 -39.42
CA ALA A 675 25.02 -22.15 -39.27
C ALA A 675 23.53 -22.60 -39.19
N VAL A 676 23.11 -23.51 -40.10
CA VAL A 676 21.76 -24.08 -40.08
C VAL A 676 21.45 -24.81 -38.76
N GLU A 677 22.40 -25.60 -38.25
CA GLU A 677 22.24 -26.27 -36.94
C GLU A 677 22.06 -25.28 -35.79
N MET A 678 22.82 -24.19 -35.77
CA MET A 678 22.72 -23.15 -34.76
C MET A 678 21.37 -22.44 -34.85
N PHE A 679 20.90 -22.09 -36.04
CA PHE A 679 19.60 -21.45 -36.23
C PHE A 679 18.44 -22.40 -35.91
N LYS A 680 18.54 -23.72 -36.23
CA LYS A 680 17.55 -24.71 -35.78
C LYS A 680 17.46 -24.79 -34.26
N LYS A 681 18.60 -24.75 -33.55
CA LYS A 681 18.62 -24.68 -32.09
C LYS A 681 18.00 -23.39 -31.54
N PHE A 682 18.34 -22.24 -32.12
CA PHE A 682 17.73 -20.95 -31.79
C PHE A 682 16.20 -21.04 -31.89
N MET A 683 15.68 -21.54 -33.03
CA MET A 683 14.22 -21.66 -33.25
C MET A 683 13.56 -22.67 -32.29
N SER A 684 14.25 -23.75 -31.93
CA SER A 684 13.74 -24.77 -31.00
C SER A 684 13.64 -24.27 -29.55
N CYS A 685 14.46 -23.28 -29.16
CA CYS A 685 14.47 -22.69 -27.84
C CYS A 685 13.47 -21.52 -27.70
N GLN A 686 12.83 -21.09 -28.79
CA GLN A 686 11.78 -20.06 -28.71
C GLN A 686 10.51 -20.63 -28.05
N SER A 687 9.84 -19.80 -27.25
CA SER A 687 8.56 -20.18 -26.63
C SER A 687 7.49 -20.41 -27.70
N LYS A 688 6.64 -21.41 -27.53
CA LYS A 688 5.56 -21.77 -28.46
C LYS A 688 4.52 -20.68 -28.74
N ASP A 689 4.54 -19.61 -27.93
CA ASP A 689 3.62 -18.47 -28.07
C ASP A 689 4.16 -17.36 -29.01
N THR A 690 5.42 -17.42 -29.45
CA THR A 690 5.99 -16.46 -30.41
C THR A 690 5.84 -16.95 -31.85
N SER A 691 4.99 -16.27 -32.63
CA SER A 691 4.83 -16.51 -34.06
C SER A 691 5.96 -15.92 -34.93
N THR A 692 7.09 -15.55 -34.32
CA THR A 692 8.23 -14.90 -34.98
C THR A 692 8.98 -15.92 -35.83
N THR A 693 9.15 -15.64 -37.10
CA THR A 693 9.92 -16.50 -38.01
C THR A 693 11.41 -16.19 -37.93
N LEU A 694 12.27 -17.12 -38.41
CA LEU A 694 13.70 -16.80 -38.50
C LEU A 694 13.95 -15.57 -39.38
N TYR A 695 13.17 -15.41 -40.46
CA TYR A 695 13.28 -14.21 -41.30
C TYR A 695 13.10 -12.92 -40.53
N ASP A 696 12.11 -12.86 -39.63
CA ASP A 696 11.86 -11.68 -38.80
C ASP A 696 13.05 -11.37 -37.88
N GLU A 697 13.73 -12.39 -37.36
CA GLU A 697 14.92 -12.22 -36.54
C GLU A 697 16.13 -11.74 -37.36
N LEU A 698 16.40 -12.37 -38.49
CA LEU A 698 17.47 -11.95 -39.41
C LEU A 698 17.26 -10.52 -39.93
N ALA A 699 15.98 -10.12 -40.14
CA ALA A 699 15.64 -8.77 -40.57
C ALA A 699 16.05 -7.68 -39.55
N LYS A 700 16.13 -8.00 -38.27
CA LYS A 700 16.59 -7.04 -37.22
C LYS A 700 18.07 -6.67 -37.40
N ASP A 701 18.91 -7.65 -37.81
CA ASP A 701 20.36 -7.46 -37.98
C ASP A 701 20.73 -7.37 -39.49
N ARG A 702 19.75 -7.07 -40.37
CA ARG A 702 19.95 -6.99 -41.82
C ARG A 702 21.09 -6.08 -42.23
N LYS A 703 21.20 -4.89 -41.60
CA LYS A 703 22.29 -3.94 -41.91
C LYS A 703 23.65 -4.55 -41.65
N PHE A 704 23.80 -5.26 -40.55
CA PHE A 704 25.04 -5.95 -40.19
C PHE A 704 25.36 -7.07 -41.20
N LEU A 705 24.40 -7.91 -41.56
CA LEU A 705 24.57 -9.03 -42.50
C LEU A 705 24.99 -8.52 -43.92
N LEU A 706 24.29 -7.51 -44.43
CA LEU A 706 24.61 -6.89 -45.72
C LEU A 706 26.01 -6.26 -45.73
N SER A 707 26.45 -5.59 -44.64
CA SER A 707 27.78 -5.00 -44.56
C SER A 707 28.91 -6.03 -44.54
N HIS A 708 28.62 -7.31 -44.20
CA HIS A 708 29.57 -8.42 -44.20
C HIS A 708 29.39 -9.39 -45.36
N GLY A 709 28.69 -8.96 -46.44
CA GLY A 709 28.68 -9.68 -47.69
C GLY A 709 27.57 -10.74 -47.85
N ILE A 710 26.61 -10.80 -46.92
CA ILE A 710 25.40 -11.63 -47.02
C ILE A 710 24.32 -10.81 -47.72
N ASP A 711 23.83 -11.20 -48.86
CA ASP A 711 22.80 -10.49 -49.58
C ASP A 711 21.36 -10.90 -49.17
N GLU A 712 20.36 -10.23 -49.72
CA GLU A 712 18.97 -10.49 -49.37
C GLU A 712 18.49 -11.86 -49.83
N ILE A 713 19.05 -12.38 -50.94
CA ILE A 713 18.71 -13.69 -51.44
C ILE A 713 19.29 -14.77 -50.54
N ASP A 714 20.51 -14.56 -50.03
CA ASP A 714 21.13 -15.45 -49.05
C ASP A 714 20.29 -15.56 -47.78
N ILE A 715 19.71 -14.43 -47.29
CA ILE A 715 18.81 -14.42 -46.12
C ILE A 715 17.57 -15.27 -46.38
N LEU A 716 16.96 -15.15 -47.55
CA LEU A 716 15.80 -15.94 -47.92
C LEU A 716 16.15 -17.44 -48.05
N LEU A 717 17.25 -17.75 -48.71
CA LEU A 717 17.71 -19.14 -48.87
C LEU A 717 18.04 -19.78 -47.51
N MET A 718 18.67 -19.05 -46.60
CA MET A 718 18.94 -19.53 -45.25
C MET A 718 17.65 -19.86 -44.50
N THR A 719 16.61 -19.04 -44.63
CA THR A 719 15.31 -19.30 -43.96
C THR A 719 14.61 -20.53 -44.52
N ASP A 720 14.80 -20.84 -45.83
CA ASP A 720 14.22 -22.01 -46.43
C ASP A 720 14.98 -23.31 -46.06
N LEU A 721 16.32 -23.26 -45.96
CA LEU A 721 17.14 -24.38 -45.48
C LEU A 721 16.79 -24.86 -44.05
N ILE A 722 16.20 -24.02 -43.25
CA ILE A 722 15.82 -24.36 -41.86
C ILE A 722 14.45 -25.02 -41.83
N LYS A 723 13.57 -24.76 -42.80
CA LYS A 723 12.25 -25.40 -42.93
C LYS A 723 12.32 -26.86 -43.37
N GLU A 724 13.40 -27.22 -44.04
CA GLU A 724 13.73 -28.61 -44.37
C GLU A 724 14.36 -29.35 -43.15
#